data_6133ff1bc3be46ce3e2c3b5eb44a458d
#
_entry.id   6133ff1bc3be46ce3e2c3b5eb44a458d
#
_cell.length_a   1.000
_cell.length_b   1.000
_cell.length_c   1.000
_cell.angle_alpha   90.00
_cell.angle_beta   90.00
_cell.angle_gamma   90.00
#
_symmetry.space_group_name_H-M   'P 1'
#
loop_
_entity.id
_entity.type
_entity.pdbx_description
1 polymer ?
#
loop_
_entity_poly.entity_id
_entity_poly.type
_entity_poly.pdbx_seq_one_letter_code
_entity_poly.pdbx_strand_id
1 'polypeptide(L)'
;SDAKPTLITELINKVPGVAMLNYNNEQHGMSIRQPMGTSAYYLYMEDGIPLRPMGVFNHNALIEMNVFSISNIEVVKGPASSLYGPEAVGGAINFISQRPTAVPTARLGIQVDNFGYKRVQYSAGGKLGKKLGVFVGGFYAKQTNSWMTYSDYDKNSVNARLDYQLTAKTQVTLATSYNDYYSQTPGSVDSTAFYNQAYISTSDFTYRKVKSLRTRLSMDHQWNENNHTLLHLIYRDNTIGQNPAYGIKWKTGQTTATGEVNDNSFTSTAFILQHTAEIKPIRTKLVGGVSLDYSPVTYDAYQVDLNAILRPDGKSVENYTIKEERPDIKLANYNADLVNTAVYLQAEVKPIKKLTITIGGRFDDMSFNYTNFLDSTSGKKSYQQFTPKVGATYQIKPFVGVYANYSQGFSPPSLTAVFRKKPNTDPAEFYYNLKAAQFTNYEVGGWITFFHNTLDVDVALYQMIGKNELLNIRQPDNSTDYQSAGKTLHKGIEYSATYRPNSQWMIRFAGTNALHRFEEFVLSTKPSDEIKDVNGKIMPSSPSWIANSEVIFKPKYVKGLRLGVEWQHMSWWYQDQVNIVKYDDKGVFGLPGISVLNVRVGYQWKRIEVFSNLMNATDEIYAFNATRGNTTTNRTTYTPAPPRTFVFGVQYNFTGKK
;
A
#
# COMPACT_ATOMS: atom_id res chain seq x y z
N SER A 1 -13.07 -1.09 14.98
CA SER A 1 -13.77 -0.22 14.04
C SER A 1 -15.25 -0.53 13.97
N ASP A 2 -16.11 0.49 13.90
CA ASP A 2 -17.54 0.35 13.68
C ASP A 2 -17.86 -0.19 12.26
N ALA A 3 -16.94 -0.07 11.32
CA ALA A 3 -17.13 -0.52 9.93
C ALA A 3 -17.14 -2.04 9.76
N LYS A 4 -16.51 -2.80 10.67
CA LYS A 4 -16.36 -4.27 10.56
C LYS A 4 -15.90 -4.71 9.17
N PRO A 5 -14.73 -4.26 8.72
CA PRO A 5 -14.32 -4.42 7.34
C PRO A 5 -14.05 -5.89 6.99
N THR A 6 -14.27 -6.24 5.74
CA THR A 6 -13.75 -7.47 5.14
C THR A 6 -12.30 -7.26 4.70
N LEU A 7 -12.03 -6.10 4.08
CA LEU A 7 -10.72 -5.71 3.56
C LEU A 7 -10.22 -4.42 4.22
N ILE A 8 -8.92 -4.27 4.30
CA ILE A 8 -8.28 -3.06 4.85
C ILE A 8 -8.58 -1.80 4.03
N THR A 9 -8.85 -1.94 2.74
CA THR A 9 -9.24 -0.84 1.84
C THR A 9 -10.44 -0.05 2.36
N GLU A 10 -11.40 -0.71 3.00
CA GLU A 10 -12.59 -0.09 3.59
C GLU A 10 -12.27 0.89 4.74
N LEU A 11 -11.10 0.77 5.34
CA LEU A 11 -10.63 1.68 6.38
C LEU A 11 -9.71 2.77 5.83
N ILE A 12 -8.77 2.39 4.98
CA ILE A 12 -7.75 3.30 4.43
C ILE A 12 -8.39 4.34 3.52
N ASN A 13 -9.37 3.95 2.70
CA ASN A 13 -10.08 4.86 1.79
C ASN A 13 -10.95 5.92 2.49
N LYS A 14 -11.03 5.89 3.81
CA LYS A 14 -11.66 6.96 4.61
C LYS A 14 -10.72 8.14 4.88
N VAL A 15 -9.43 8.00 4.59
CA VAL A 15 -8.43 9.06 4.76
C VAL A 15 -8.45 10.00 3.54
N PRO A 16 -8.53 11.34 3.73
CA PRO A 16 -8.53 12.28 2.61
C PRO A 16 -7.29 12.12 1.73
N GLY A 17 -7.46 12.03 0.42
CA GLY A 17 -6.35 11.92 -0.54
C GLY A 17 -5.70 10.55 -0.61
N VAL A 18 -6.32 9.52 -0.03
CA VAL A 18 -5.85 8.14 -0.10
C VAL A 18 -6.86 7.29 -0.86
N ALA A 19 -6.39 6.54 -1.85
CA ALA A 19 -7.15 5.50 -2.52
C ALA A 19 -6.33 4.21 -2.57
N MET A 20 -6.83 3.20 -1.91
CA MET A 20 -6.30 1.84 -1.99
C MET A 20 -7.25 1.01 -2.84
N LEU A 21 -6.73 0.37 -3.88
CA LEU A 21 -7.48 -0.45 -4.81
C LEU A 21 -7.30 -1.92 -4.44
N ASN A 22 -8.37 -2.69 -4.55
CA ASN A 22 -8.31 -4.15 -4.37
C ASN A 22 -8.27 -4.83 -5.74
N TYR A 23 -7.13 -5.39 -6.11
CA TYR A 23 -6.96 -6.13 -7.37
C TYR A 23 -7.40 -7.60 -7.27
N ASN A 24 -8.17 -7.94 -6.29
CA ASN A 24 -8.67 -9.24 -5.87
C ASN A 24 -7.85 -9.83 -4.69
N ASN A 25 -8.57 -10.42 -3.72
CA ASN A 25 -8.02 -11.22 -2.61
C ASN A 25 -6.85 -10.54 -1.88
N GLU A 26 -7.05 -9.32 -1.40
CA GLU A 26 -6.04 -8.50 -0.69
C GLU A 26 -4.86 -8.01 -1.55
N GLN A 27 -4.74 -8.41 -2.83
CA GLN A 27 -3.78 -7.79 -3.73
C GLN A 27 -4.20 -6.35 -4.00
N HIS A 28 -3.27 -5.41 -3.89
CA HIS A 28 -3.66 -4.00 -3.85
C HIS A 28 -2.72 -3.08 -4.63
N GLY A 29 -3.30 -2.00 -5.13
CA GLY A 29 -2.61 -0.79 -5.55
C GLY A 29 -2.87 0.33 -4.56
N MET A 30 -2.13 1.41 -4.68
CA MET A 30 -2.22 2.57 -3.80
C MET A 30 -2.12 3.87 -4.59
N SER A 31 -2.79 4.90 -4.07
CA SER A 31 -2.64 6.29 -4.49
C SER A 31 -2.63 7.17 -3.25
N ILE A 32 -1.54 7.87 -3.04
CA ILE A 32 -1.41 9.01 -2.11
C ILE A 32 -0.57 10.05 -2.84
N ARG A 33 -1.17 11.15 -3.30
CA ARG A 33 -0.50 12.21 -4.07
C ARG A 33 0.24 11.73 -5.34
N GLN A 34 -0.13 10.56 -5.83
CA GLN A 34 0.41 9.89 -7.02
C GLN A 34 -0.74 9.23 -7.77
N PRO A 35 -0.60 8.91 -9.06
CA PRO A 35 -1.54 8.06 -9.77
C PRO A 35 -1.75 6.72 -9.05
N MET A 36 -2.91 6.11 -9.24
CA MET A 36 -3.18 4.77 -8.77
C MET A 36 -2.24 3.75 -9.43
N GLY A 37 -1.58 2.92 -8.63
CA GLY A 37 -0.63 1.96 -9.18
C GLY A 37 0.05 1.10 -8.14
N THR A 38 1.08 0.41 -8.60
CA THR A 38 1.86 -0.56 -7.83
C THR A 38 3.31 -0.12 -7.62
N SER A 39 3.61 1.17 -7.83
CA SER A 39 4.96 1.72 -7.71
C SER A 39 5.49 1.63 -6.28
N ALA A 40 6.81 1.54 -6.12
CA ALA A 40 7.50 1.52 -4.83
C ALA A 40 7.60 2.93 -4.22
N TYR A 41 6.46 3.61 -4.08
CA TYR A 41 6.36 4.97 -3.56
C TYR A 41 5.62 5.06 -2.22
N TYR A 42 5.27 3.92 -1.64
CA TYR A 42 4.53 3.83 -0.39
C TYR A 42 5.24 2.91 0.58
N LEU A 43 5.47 3.40 1.79
CA LEU A 43 6.08 2.61 2.84
C LEU A 43 4.99 2.07 3.78
N TYR A 44 4.94 0.75 3.93
CA TYR A 44 4.06 0.07 4.87
C TYR A 44 4.84 -0.35 6.11
N MET A 45 4.31 0.00 7.28
CA MET A 45 4.97 -0.24 8.56
C MET A 45 4.04 -0.89 9.59
N GLU A 46 4.60 -1.65 10.50
CA GLU A 46 3.95 -2.09 11.73
C GLU A 46 4.73 -1.56 12.94
N ASP A 47 4.06 -0.79 13.80
CA ASP A 47 4.68 -0.11 14.96
C ASP A 47 5.92 0.74 14.60
N GLY A 48 5.89 1.43 13.47
CA GLY A 48 6.98 2.28 12.96
C GLY A 48 8.11 1.54 12.25
N ILE A 49 8.00 0.24 12.05
CA ILE A 49 9.01 -0.60 11.41
C ILE A 49 8.52 -1.06 10.03
N PRO A 50 9.31 -0.89 8.95
CA PRO A 50 8.94 -1.35 7.63
C PRO A 50 8.61 -2.84 7.58
N LEU A 51 7.55 -3.21 6.86
CA LEU A 51 7.12 -4.61 6.71
C LEU A 51 8.15 -5.43 5.95
N ARG A 52 8.71 -4.84 4.89
CA ARG A 52 9.76 -5.42 4.05
C ARG A 52 11.04 -4.58 4.13
N PRO A 53 12.21 -5.15 3.82
CA PRO A 53 13.44 -4.38 3.66
C PRO A 53 13.32 -3.36 2.55
N MET A 54 14.11 -2.28 2.66
CA MET A 54 14.23 -1.27 1.62
C MET A 54 14.87 -1.85 0.36
N GLY A 55 14.30 -1.53 -0.82
CA GLY A 55 14.76 -2.04 -2.11
C GLY A 55 14.21 -3.42 -2.49
N VAL A 56 13.49 -4.09 -1.60
CA VAL A 56 12.65 -5.25 -1.93
C VAL A 56 11.28 -4.72 -2.37
N PHE A 57 10.74 -5.29 -3.46
CA PHE A 57 9.47 -4.86 -4.02
C PHE A 57 8.34 -4.80 -2.99
N ASN A 58 7.84 -3.59 -2.71
CA ASN A 58 6.93 -3.32 -1.59
C ASN A 58 5.44 -3.44 -1.93
N HIS A 59 5.11 -3.60 -3.21
CA HIS A 59 3.75 -3.85 -3.67
C HIS A 59 3.17 -5.13 -3.03
N ASN A 60 1.91 -5.07 -2.62
CA ASN A 60 1.20 -6.15 -1.92
C ASN A 60 1.77 -6.54 -0.53
N ALA A 61 2.61 -5.72 0.10
CA ALA A 61 3.16 -6.04 1.42
C ALA A 61 2.08 -6.21 2.51
N LEU A 62 0.90 -5.63 2.36
CA LEU A 62 -0.19 -5.77 3.33
C LEU A 62 -0.83 -7.17 3.36
N ILE A 63 -0.56 -8.03 2.37
CA ILE A 63 -0.89 -9.46 2.45
C ILE A 63 -0.19 -10.12 3.66
N GLU A 64 0.98 -9.60 4.06
CA GLU A 64 1.79 -10.08 5.18
C GLU A 64 1.37 -9.50 6.53
N MET A 65 0.16 -8.97 6.63
CA MET A 65 -0.35 -8.38 7.87
C MET A 65 -1.60 -9.05 8.39
N ASN A 66 -1.66 -9.13 9.73
CA ASN A 66 -2.90 -9.42 10.43
C ASN A 66 -3.68 -8.13 10.69
N VAL A 67 -4.51 -7.75 9.71
CA VAL A 67 -5.30 -6.51 9.77
C VAL A 67 -6.34 -6.48 10.91
N PHE A 68 -6.64 -7.62 11.53
CA PHE A 68 -7.59 -7.72 12.65
C PHE A 68 -6.93 -7.64 14.03
N SER A 69 -5.59 -7.67 14.09
CA SER A 69 -4.79 -7.42 15.30
C SER A 69 -4.24 -6.00 15.38
N ILE A 70 -4.81 -5.08 14.60
CA ILE A 70 -4.45 -3.66 14.58
C ILE A 70 -5.36 -2.88 15.53
N SER A 71 -4.78 -1.93 16.26
CA SER A 71 -5.51 -0.99 17.13
C SER A 71 -5.78 0.34 16.43
N ASN A 72 -4.85 0.82 15.61
CA ASN A 72 -4.91 2.10 14.91
C ASN A 72 -4.14 2.06 13.59
N ILE A 73 -4.49 2.96 12.66
CA ILE A 73 -3.78 3.18 11.39
C ILE A 73 -3.40 4.65 11.34
N GLU A 74 -2.13 4.93 11.14
CA GLU A 74 -1.58 6.27 10.95
C GLU A 74 -1.14 6.42 9.50
N VAL A 75 -1.55 7.50 8.85
CA VAL A 75 -1.18 7.79 7.46
C VAL A 75 -0.44 9.12 7.41
N VAL A 76 0.83 9.07 7.02
CA VAL A 76 1.63 10.25 6.69
C VAL A 76 1.55 10.44 5.19
N LYS A 77 1.01 11.57 4.73
CA LYS A 77 0.84 11.89 3.31
C LYS A 77 2.01 12.76 2.82
N GLY A 78 2.44 12.49 1.59
CA GLY A 78 3.64 13.10 1.01
C GLY A 78 4.95 12.49 1.54
N PRO A 79 6.10 13.01 1.09
CA PRO A 79 7.40 12.44 1.40
C PRO A 79 7.70 12.40 2.89
N ALA A 80 7.99 11.21 3.40
CA ALA A 80 8.33 10.94 4.78
C ALA A 80 9.73 10.28 4.95
N SER A 81 10.54 10.32 3.88
CA SER A 81 11.86 9.66 3.85
C SER A 81 12.85 10.23 4.85
N SER A 82 12.71 11.47 5.29
CA SER A 82 13.55 12.10 6.32
C SER A 82 13.49 11.39 7.69
N LEU A 83 12.51 10.54 7.92
CA LEU A 83 12.35 9.75 9.14
C LEU A 83 12.40 8.25 8.85
N TYR A 84 11.69 7.83 7.82
CA TYR A 84 11.43 6.42 7.57
C TYR A 84 12.30 5.81 6.46
N GLY A 85 13.01 6.63 5.66
CA GLY A 85 13.90 6.18 4.60
C GLY A 85 13.24 6.06 3.22
N PRO A 86 13.87 5.29 2.32
CA PRO A 86 13.44 5.16 0.94
C PRO A 86 12.00 4.65 0.80
N GLU A 87 11.41 4.86 -0.39
CA GLU A 87 10.05 4.42 -0.77
C GLU A 87 8.89 5.15 -0.06
N ALA A 88 9.17 5.98 0.97
CA ALA A 88 8.17 6.84 1.59
C ALA A 88 7.97 8.15 0.80
N VAL A 89 7.60 8.04 -0.48
CA VAL A 89 7.46 9.15 -1.43
C VAL A 89 6.05 9.73 -1.42
N GLY A 90 5.05 8.95 -1.79
CA GLY A 90 3.65 9.35 -1.74
C GLY A 90 3.12 9.40 -0.32
N GLY A 91 3.64 8.51 0.53
CA GLY A 91 3.31 8.47 1.95
C GLY A 91 3.84 7.25 2.67
N ALA A 92 3.62 7.24 3.98
CA ALA A 92 3.88 6.10 4.85
C ALA A 92 2.61 5.73 5.62
N ILE A 93 2.30 4.44 5.67
CA ILE A 93 1.14 3.91 6.39
C ILE A 93 1.64 3.02 7.51
N ASN A 94 1.36 3.42 8.75
CA ASN A 94 1.80 2.75 9.96
C ASN A 94 0.62 2.09 10.66
N PHE A 95 0.70 0.78 10.81
CA PHE A 95 -0.29 -0.03 11.50
C PHE A 95 0.16 -0.27 12.93
N ILE A 96 -0.58 0.26 13.89
CA ILE A 96 -0.28 0.10 15.30
C ILE A 96 -0.91 -1.21 15.80
N SER A 97 -0.07 -2.14 16.24
CA SER A 97 -0.50 -3.44 16.75
C SER A 97 -1.26 -3.32 18.08
N GLN A 98 -2.15 -4.27 18.34
CA GLN A 98 -2.82 -4.37 19.65
C GLN A 98 -1.81 -4.73 20.73
N ARG A 99 -1.98 -4.09 21.90
CA ARG A 99 -1.15 -4.33 23.10
C ARG A 99 -1.92 -5.11 24.15
N PRO A 100 -1.22 -5.81 25.05
CA PRO A 100 -1.85 -6.42 26.22
C PRO A 100 -2.66 -5.41 27.04
N THR A 101 -3.88 -5.75 27.36
CA THR A 101 -4.81 -4.91 28.13
C THR A 101 -4.55 -5.03 29.63
N ALA A 102 -4.95 -4.02 30.41
CA ALA A 102 -4.78 -4.03 31.86
C ALA A 102 -5.59 -5.17 32.55
N VAL A 103 -6.73 -5.53 31.96
CA VAL A 103 -7.58 -6.65 32.38
C VAL A 103 -7.63 -7.70 31.28
N PRO A 104 -7.84 -8.98 31.59
CA PRO A 104 -7.99 -10.01 30.55
C PRO A 104 -9.13 -9.68 29.59
N THR A 105 -8.85 -9.74 28.30
CA THR A 105 -9.83 -9.58 27.24
C THR A 105 -9.72 -10.74 26.25
N ALA A 106 -10.83 -11.16 25.70
CA ALA A 106 -10.86 -12.11 24.58
C ALA A 106 -11.95 -11.72 23.59
N ARG A 107 -11.70 -12.01 22.33
CA ARG A 107 -12.64 -11.77 21.23
C ARG A 107 -12.66 -12.97 20.31
N LEU A 108 -13.85 -13.38 19.92
CA LEU A 108 -14.08 -14.40 18.90
C LEU A 108 -15.09 -13.85 17.92
N GLY A 109 -14.84 -13.96 16.62
CA GLY A 109 -15.74 -13.47 15.58
C GLY A 109 -15.79 -14.39 14.39
N ILE A 110 -16.95 -14.43 13.74
CA ILE A 110 -17.17 -15.11 12.47
C ILE A 110 -17.76 -14.10 11.50
N GLN A 111 -17.35 -14.15 10.25
CA GLN A 111 -17.87 -13.33 9.16
C GLN A 111 -18.00 -14.16 7.90
N VAL A 112 -19.07 -13.94 7.16
CA VAL A 112 -19.37 -14.61 5.88
C VAL A 112 -19.92 -13.60 4.89
N ASP A 113 -19.82 -13.89 3.59
CA ASP A 113 -20.52 -13.15 2.55
C ASP A 113 -21.27 -14.08 1.58
N ASN A 114 -21.99 -13.49 0.62
CA ASN A 114 -22.76 -14.23 -0.38
C ASN A 114 -21.90 -14.76 -1.55
N PHE A 115 -20.58 -14.48 -1.57
CA PHE A 115 -19.64 -14.94 -2.58
C PHE A 115 -18.61 -15.93 -2.04
N GLY A 116 -18.99 -16.70 -1.01
CA GLY A 116 -18.22 -17.81 -0.50
C GLY A 116 -17.09 -17.42 0.46
N TYR A 117 -16.96 -16.15 0.82
CA TYR A 117 -16.02 -15.70 1.83
C TYR A 117 -16.46 -16.14 3.23
N LYS A 118 -15.51 -16.69 3.98
CA LYS A 118 -15.67 -17.10 5.37
C LYS A 118 -14.44 -16.72 6.16
N ARG A 119 -14.62 -16.11 7.34
CA ARG A 119 -13.53 -15.76 8.25
C ARG A 119 -13.88 -16.09 9.68
N VAL A 120 -12.94 -16.72 10.37
CA VAL A 120 -12.93 -16.84 11.83
C VAL A 120 -11.77 -16.01 12.35
N GLN A 121 -12.03 -15.13 13.31
CA GLN A 121 -11.02 -14.28 13.94
C GLN A 121 -11.07 -14.41 15.45
N TYR A 122 -9.91 -14.37 16.08
CA TYR A 122 -9.79 -14.47 17.52
C TYR A 122 -8.70 -13.56 18.05
N SER A 123 -8.85 -13.11 19.28
CA SER A 123 -7.76 -12.48 20.04
C SER A 123 -7.97 -12.69 21.53
N ALA A 124 -6.88 -12.77 22.26
CA ALA A 124 -6.89 -12.80 23.71
C ALA A 124 -5.66 -12.05 24.23
N GLY A 125 -5.80 -11.35 25.34
CA GLY A 125 -4.68 -10.63 25.94
C GLY A 125 -5.00 -10.09 27.31
N GLY A 126 -3.96 -9.74 28.04
CA GLY A 126 -4.06 -9.17 29.37
C GLY A 126 -2.73 -9.20 30.11
N LYS A 127 -2.70 -8.63 31.30
CA LYS A 127 -1.56 -8.73 32.21
C LYS A 127 -1.59 -10.04 32.99
N LEU A 128 -0.46 -10.73 33.01
CA LEU A 128 -0.18 -11.87 33.87
C LEU A 128 0.72 -11.39 35.02
N GLY A 129 0.10 -11.11 36.17
CA GLY A 129 0.78 -10.46 37.29
C GLY A 129 1.12 -9.00 37.00
N LYS A 130 2.18 -8.48 37.68
CA LYS A 130 2.55 -7.05 37.61
C LYS A 130 3.48 -6.70 36.44
N LYS A 131 4.24 -7.67 35.93
CA LYS A 131 5.35 -7.40 34.99
C LYS A 131 5.12 -7.91 33.58
N LEU A 132 4.29 -8.92 33.36
CA LEU A 132 4.12 -9.57 32.06
C LEU A 132 2.77 -9.22 31.45
N GLY A 133 2.78 -8.69 30.27
CA GLY A 133 1.62 -8.55 29.40
C GLY A 133 1.71 -9.55 28.25
N VAL A 134 0.60 -10.16 27.89
CA VAL A 134 0.51 -11.15 26.80
C VAL A 134 -0.64 -10.77 25.86
N PHE A 135 -0.42 -10.88 24.57
CA PHE A 135 -1.45 -10.75 23.54
C PHE A 135 -1.22 -11.80 22.44
N VAL A 136 -2.29 -12.44 22.02
CA VAL A 136 -2.32 -13.31 20.84
C VAL A 136 -3.57 -12.95 20.04
N GLY A 137 -3.43 -12.82 18.74
CA GLY A 137 -4.56 -12.59 17.83
C GLY A 137 -4.31 -13.22 16.47
N GLY A 138 -5.36 -13.68 15.83
CA GLY A 138 -5.26 -14.31 14.52
C GLY A 138 -6.58 -14.39 13.80
N PHE A 139 -6.51 -14.81 12.56
CA PHE A 139 -7.67 -15.15 11.76
C PHE A 139 -7.32 -16.21 10.70
N TYR A 140 -8.32 -16.97 10.34
CA TYR A 140 -8.33 -17.78 9.13
C TYR A 140 -9.46 -17.28 8.23
N ALA A 141 -9.14 -16.97 6.98
CA ALA A 141 -10.10 -16.58 5.96
C ALA A 141 -9.99 -17.51 4.76
N LYS A 142 -11.13 -17.84 4.17
CA LYS A 142 -11.22 -18.65 2.96
C LYS A 142 -12.35 -18.11 2.08
N GLN A 143 -12.13 -18.09 0.76
CA GLN A 143 -13.14 -17.79 -0.25
C GLN A 143 -13.14 -18.90 -1.29
N THR A 144 -14.31 -19.36 -1.67
CA THR A 144 -14.51 -20.40 -2.67
C THR A 144 -15.72 -20.08 -3.54
N ASN A 145 -15.61 -20.36 -4.85
CA ASN A 145 -16.70 -20.13 -5.81
C ASN A 145 -17.21 -18.67 -5.79
N SER A 146 -16.28 -17.73 -5.89
CA SER A 146 -16.58 -16.30 -5.84
C SER A 146 -17.30 -15.80 -7.10
N TRP A 147 -17.65 -14.50 -7.12
CA TRP A 147 -18.30 -13.80 -8.22
C TRP A 147 -17.46 -13.77 -9.53
N MET A 148 -16.16 -13.95 -9.42
CA MET A 148 -15.23 -14.10 -10.56
C MET A 148 -14.67 -15.53 -10.53
N THR A 149 -14.63 -16.20 -11.67
CA THR A 149 -14.07 -17.56 -11.76
C THR A 149 -12.58 -17.54 -11.45
N TYR A 150 -12.09 -18.62 -10.89
CA TYR A 150 -10.68 -18.78 -10.55
C TYR A 150 -10.13 -17.65 -9.65
N SER A 151 -10.88 -17.34 -8.60
CA SER A 151 -10.51 -16.31 -7.63
C SER A 151 -10.62 -16.82 -6.18
N ASP A 152 -10.50 -18.11 -5.97
CA ASP A 152 -10.47 -18.69 -4.64
C ASP A 152 -9.19 -18.29 -3.91
N TYR A 153 -9.28 -18.09 -2.60
CA TYR A 153 -8.11 -17.85 -1.78
C TYR A 153 -8.29 -18.36 -0.36
N ASP A 154 -7.18 -18.54 0.33
CA ASP A 154 -7.15 -18.72 1.78
C ASP A 154 -5.96 -17.99 2.42
N LYS A 155 -6.15 -17.61 3.67
CA LYS A 155 -5.13 -16.92 4.46
C LYS A 155 -5.24 -17.30 5.92
N ASN A 156 -4.09 -17.67 6.48
CA ASN A 156 -3.91 -17.83 7.92
C ASN A 156 -2.95 -16.74 8.43
N SER A 157 -3.34 -16.02 9.47
CA SER A 157 -2.52 -14.95 10.03
C SER A 157 -2.57 -14.96 11.56
N VAL A 158 -1.41 -14.95 12.20
CA VAL A 158 -1.27 -15.02 13.67
C VAL A 158 -0.25 -13.99 14.13
N ASN A 159 -0.61 -13.24 15.19
CA ASN A 159 0.30 -12.35 15.90
C ASN A 159 0.36 -12.74 17.37
N ALA A 160 1.57 -12.72 17.93
CA ALA A 160 1.80 -12.87 19.35
C ALA A 160 2.70 -11.73 19.86
N ARG A 161 2.43 -11.26 21.06
CA ARG A 161 3.19 -10.18 21.72
C ARG A 161 3.34 -10.46 23.20
N LEU A 162 4.57 -10.30 23.69
CA LEU A 162 4.93 -10.37 25.11
C LEU A 162 5.58 -9.04 25.50
N ASP A 163 5.00 -8.33 26.46
CA ASP A 163 5.55 -7.11 27.04
C ASP A 163 6.02 -7.43 28.46
N TYR A 164 7.33 -7.34 28.72
CA TYR A 164 7.91 -7.63 30.03
C TYR A 164 8.53 -6.36 30.62
N GLN A 165 8.02 -5.96 31.79
CA GLN A 165 8.57 -4.85 32.56
C GLN A 165 9.80 -5.34 33.35
N LEU A 166 10.99 -5.20 32.75
CA LEU A 166 12.25 -5.65 33.34
C LEU A 166 12.58 -4.87 34.62
N THR A 167 12.53 -3.53 34.53
CA THR A 167 12.66 -2.59 35.67
C THR A 167 11.54 -1.55 35.60
N ALA A 168 11.44 -0.65 36.56
CA ALA A 168 10.48 0.45 36.50
C ALA A 168 10.67 1.38 35.28
N LYS A 169 11.88 1.40 34.71
CA LYS A 169 12.28 2.26 33.59
C LYS A 169 12.52 1.50 32.27
N THR A 170 12.50 0.17 32.29
CA THR A 170 12.86 -0.64 31.13
C THR A 170 11.77 -1.65 30.83
N GLN A 171 11.22 -1.57 29.63
CA GLN A 171 10.32 -2.59 29.07
C GLN A 171 11.02 -3.32 27.93
N VAL A 172 10.84 -4.63 27.87
CA VAL A 172 11.26 -5.49 26.75
C VAL A 172 10.01 -6.04 26.10
N THR A 173 9.93 -5.97 24.78
CA THR A 173 8.82 -6.49 24.00
C THR A 173 9.32 -7.50 23.00
N LEU A 174 8.74 -8.69 22.98
CA LEU A 174 8.87 -9.66 21.89
C LEU A 174 7.56 -9.68 21.13
N ALA A 175 7.60 -9.37 19.84
CA ALA A 175 6.44 -9.43 18.96
C ALA A 175 6.77 -10.27 17.72
N THR A 176 5.86 -11.17 17.35
CA THR A 176 6.01 -12.00 16.15
C THR A 176 4.71 -12.03 15.36
N SER A 177 4.81 -12.08 14.04
CA SER A 177 3.69 -12.26 13.13
C SER A 177 4.04 -13.34 12.10
N TYR A 178 3.09 -14.21 11.82
CA TYR A 178 3.17 -15.22 10.79
C TYR A 178 1.98 -15.11 9.86
N ASN A 179 2.22 -15.19 8.56
CA ASN A 179 1.18 -15.18 7.54
C ASN A 179 1.47 -16.28 6.51
N ASP A 180 0.43 -17.01 6.16
CA ASP A 180 0.43 -17.99 5.06
C ASP A 180 -0.79 -17.66 4.18
N TYR A 181 -0.53 -17.35 2.93
CA TYR A 181 -1.50 -16.86 1.97
C TYR A 181 -1.36 -17.58 0.65
N TYR A 182 -2.49 -18.03 0.12
CA TYR A 182 -2.63 -18.53 -1.23
C TYR A 182 -3.80 -17.87 -1.92
N SER A 183 -3.63 -17.46 -3.17
CA SER A 183 -4.70 -16.92 -4.00
C SER A 183 -4.55 -17.36 -5.44
N GLN A 184 -5.62 -17.81 -6.02
CA GLN A 184 -5.80 -17.82 -7.47
C GLN A 184 -5.83 -16.37 -7.96
N THR A 185 -5.34 -16.10 -9.18
CA THR A 185 -5.22 -14.76 -9.75
C THR A 185 -5.88 -14.70 -11.12
N PRO A 186 -7.18 -14.39 -11.19
CA PRO A 186 -7.97 -14.52 -12.43
C PRO A 186 -7.53 -13.59 -13.57
N GLY A 187 -6.72 -12.56 -13.27
CA GLY A 187 -6.31 -11.56 -14.24
C GLY A 187 -7.39 -10.51 -14.52
N SER A 188 -7.19 -9.75 -15.61
CA SER A 188 -8.13 -8.74 -16.10
C SER A 188 -9.01 -9.32 -17.19
N VAL A 189 -10.16 -8.67 -17.42
CA VAL A 189 -11.11 -9.03 -18.48
C VAL A 189 -11.13 -7.96 -19.57
N ASP A 190 -11.64 -8.31 -20.77
CA ASP A 190 -11.86 -7.35 -21.84
C ASP A 190 -13.16 -6.55 -21.64
N SER A 191 -13.40 -5.55 -22.50
CA SER A 191 -14.57 -4.68 -22.44
C SER A 191 -15.90 -5.44 -22.55
N THR A 192 -15.97 -6.45 -23.43
CA THR A 192 -17.20 -7.22 -23.63
C THR A 192 -17.53 -8.05 -22.39
N ALA A 193 -16.55 -8.73 -21.82
CA ALA A 193 -16.71 -9.50 -20.61
C ALA A 193 -17.04 -8.59 -19.40
N PHE A 194 -16.42 -7.42 -19.33
CA PHE A 194 -16.65 -6.47 -18.26
C PHE A 194 -18.10 -5.94 -18.23
N TYR A 195 -18.58 -5.39 -19.33
CA TYR A 195 -19.92 -4.80 -19.39
C TYR A 195 -21.07 -5.83 -19.37
N ASN A 196 -20.79 -7.07 -19.82
CA ASN A 196 -21.74 -8.18 -19.71
C ASN A 196 -21.65 -8.92 -18.38
N GLN A 197 -20.77 -8.50 -17.44
CA GLN A 197 -20.52 -9.16 -16.17
C GLN A 197 -20.11 -10.64 -16.31
N ALA A 198 -19.51 -10.99 -17.43
CA ALA A 198 -18.96 -12.32 -17.70
C ALA A 198 -17.54 -12.41 -17.12
N TYR A 199 -17.41 -12.42 -15.79
CA TYR A 199 -16.15 -12.41 -15.07
C TYR A 199 -15.49 -13.78 -15.04
N ILE A 200 -15.07 -14.23 -16.22
CA ILE A 200 -14.42 -15.53 -16.43
C ILE A 200 -12.93 -15.31 -16.60
N SER A 201 -12.12 -16.03 -15.81
CA SER A 201 -10.67 -16.05 -15.97
C SER A 201 -10.30 -16.70 -17.30
N THR A 202 -9.28 -16.14 -17.96
CA THR A 202 -8.67 -16.74 -19.15
C THR A 202 -7.48 -17.64 -18.82
N SER A 203 -7.16 -17.83 -17.53
CA SER A 203 -5.97 -18.57 -17.07
C SER A 203 -6.21 -19.27 -15.74
N ASP A 204 -6.79 -20.48 -15.78
CA ASP A 204 -7.18 -21.26 -14.60
C ASP A 204 -6.00 -22.00 -13.92
N PHE A 205 -4.81 -21.42 -13.99
CA PHE A 205 -3.58 -21.96 -13.41
C PHE A 205 -2.73 -20.89 -12.71
N THR A 206 -3.10 -19.63 -12.83
CA THR A 206 -2.31 -18.52 -12.26
C THR A 206 -2.58 -18.34 -10.78
N TYR A 207 -1.54 -18.09 -10.00
CA TYR A 207 -1.63 -18.01 -8.54
C TYR A 207 -0.59 -17.08 -7.92
N ARG A 208 -0.80 -16.75 -6.64
CA ARG A 208 0.19 -16.16 -5.75
C ARG A 208 0.19 -16.87 -4.41
N LYS A 209 1.40 -17.21 -3.92
CA LYS A 209 1.65 -17.76 -2.59
C LYS A 209 2.55 -16.81 -1.83
N VAL A 210 2.24 -16.54 -0.56
CA VAL A 210 3.10 -15.72 0.30
C VAL A 210 3.19 -16.37 1.66
N LYS A 211 4.43 -16.63 2.12
CA LYS A 211 4.69 -17.01 3.50
C LYS A 211 5.59 -15.96 4.12
N SER A 212 5.24 -15.45 5.26
CA SER A 212 6.06 -14.46 5.95
C SER A 212 6.09 -14.70 7.46
N LEU A 213 7.29 -14.62 8.01
CA LEU A 213 7.55 -14.58 9.44
C LEU A 213 8.27 -13.26 9.75
N ARG A 214 7.77 -12.52 10.71
CA ARG A 214 8.40 -11.29 11.22
C ARG A 214 8.48 -11.37 12.73
N THR A 215 9.69 -11.26 13.29
CA THR A 215 9.92 -11.27 14.72
C THR A 215 10.72 -10.02 15.10
N ARG A 216 10.29 -9.36 16.15
CA ARG A 216 10.93 -8.16 16.69
C ARG A 216 11.15 -8.31 18.18
N LEU A 217 12.39 -8.09 18.61
CA LEU A 217 12.76 -7.86 19.99
C LEU A 217 13.02 -6.36 20.17
N SER A 218 12.30 -5.73 21.08
CA SER A 218 12.43 -4.30 21.35
C SER A 218 12.77 -4.05 22.81
N MET A 219 13.61 -3.06 23.08
CA MET A 219 13.87 -2.54 24.41
C MET A 219 13.54 -1.04 24.43
N ASP A 220 12.70 -0.66 25.35
CA ASP A 220 12.30 0.70 25.63
C ASP A 220 12.84 1.09 27.01
N HIS A 221 13.76 2.06 27.06
CA HIS A 221 14.42 2.49 28.28
C HIS A 221 14.25 3.98 28.53
N GLN A 222 13.59 4.31 29.63
CA GLN A 222 13.40 5.67 30.12
C GLN A 222 14.53 6.03 31.10
N TRP A 223 15.54 6.78 30.66
CA TRP A 223 16.64 7.24 31.51
C TRP A 223 16.14 8.17 32.62
N ASN A 224 15.33 9.13 32.20
CA ASN A 224 14.65 10.10 33.05
C ASN A 224 13.42 10.65 32.35
N GLU A 225 12.70 11.61 32.92
CA GLU A 225 11.48 12.18 32.33
C GLU A 225 11.66 12.79 30.93
N ASN A 226 12.89 13.17 30.56
CA ASN A 226 13.19 13.89 29.33
C ASN A 226 13.99 13.05 28.31
N ASN A 227 14.49 11.88 28.71
CA ASN A 227 15.38 11.07 27.87
C ASN A 227 14.90 9.63 27.80
N HIS A 228 14.78 9.14 26.58
CA HIS A 228 14.20 7.86 26.26
C HIS A 228 14.93 7.22 25.06
N THR A 229 15.27 5.94 25.18
CA THR A 229 15.96 5.19 24.11
C THR A 229 15.12 3.98 23.73
N LEU A 230 14.95 3.80 22.44
CA LEU A 230 14.26 2.67 21.83
C LEU A 230 15.24 1.89 20.94
N LEU A 231 15.32 0.58 21.18
CA LEU A 231 16.12 -0.35 20.41
C LEU A 231 15.22 -1.42 19.80
N HIS A 232 15.41 -1.73 18.52
CA HIS A 232 14.75 -2.84 17.84
C HIS A 232 15.79 -3.75 17.19
N LEU A 233 15.64 -5.04 17.41
CA LEU A 233 16.24 -6.13 16.64
C LEU A 233 15.13 -6.83 15.88
N ILE A 234 15.25 -6.95 14.57
CA ILE A 234 14.19 -7.42 13.69
C ILE A 234 14.73 -8.54 12.83
N TYR A 235 13.96 -9.62 12.74
CA TYR A 235 14.18 -10.71 11.80
C TYR A 235 12.97 -10.85 10.90
N ARG A 236 13.19 -11.02 9.60
CA ARG A 236 12.16 -11.29 8.59
C ARG A 236 12.57 -12.48 7.74
N ASP A 237 11.59 -13.31 7.41
CA ASP A 237 11.72 -14.42 6.47
C ASP A 237 10.47 -14.45 5.60
N ASN A 238 10.63 -14.33 4.30
CA ASN A 238 9.54 -14.15 3.36
C ASN A 238 9.80 -14.91 2.06
N THR A 239 8.76 -15.60 1.59
CA THR A 239 8.74 -16.26 0.30
C THR A 239 7.50 -15.83 -0.48
N ILE A 240 7.70 -15.40 -1.72
CA ILE A 240 6.63 -15.02 -2.66
C ILE A 240 6.78 -15.85 -3.91
N GLY A 241 5.96 -16.91 -4.04
CA GLY A 241 5.88 -17.74 -5.24
C GLY A 241 4.66 -17.36 -6.08
N GLN A 242 4.80 -17.32 -7.39
CA GLN A 242 3.67 -17.01 -8.27
C GLN A 242 3.81 -17.59 -9.69
N ASN A 243 2.65 -17.83 -10.30
CA ASN A 243 2.48 -17.93 -11.73
C ASN A 243 1.55 -16.77 -12.13
N PRO A 244 2.08 -15.62 -12.57
CA PRO A 244 1.28 -14.42 -12.72
C PRO A 244 0.58 -14.35 -14.08
N ALA A 245 -0.71 -13.99 -14.10
CA ALA A 245 -1.47 -13.77 -15.33
C ALA A 245 -0.84 -12.69 -16.23
N TYR A 246 -0.23 -11.65 -15.65
CA TYR A 246 0.47 -10.60 -16.39
C TYR A 246 1.80 -11.06 -17.01
N GLY A 247 2.33 -12.22 -16.61
CA GLY A 247 3.51 -12.85 -17.20
C GLY A 247 3.23 -13.59 -18.50
N ILE A 248 1.97 -13.79 -18.86
CA ILE A 248 1.59 -14.47 -20.11
C ILE A 248 1.92 -13.59 -21.32
N LYS A 249 2.73 -14.13 -22.21
CA LYS A 249 3.15 -13.48 -23.46
C LYS A 249 2.54 -14.22 -24.63
N TRP A 250 1.62 -13.56 -25.33
CA TRP A 250 0.96 -14.07 -26.51
C TRP A 250 1.13 -13.12 -27.69
N LYS A 251 1.26 -13.68 -28.89
CA LYS A 251 1.26 -12.93 -30.16
C LYS A 251 -0.04 -13.20 -30.90
N THR A 252 -0.67 -12.17 -31.45
CA THR A 252 -1.95 -12.25 -32.14
C THR A 252 -1.93 -13.36 -33.21
N GLY A 253 -2.95 -14.21 -33.20
CA GLY A 253 -3.13 -15.31 -34.16
C GLY A 253 -2.36 -16.58 -33.82
N GLN A 254 -1.50 -16.61 -32.82
CA GLN A 254 -0.78 -17.82 -32.43
C GLN A 254 -1.64 -18.70 -31.50
N THR A 255 -1.58 -20.01 -31.72
CA THR A 255 -2.22 -21.02 -30.83
C THR A 255 -1.35 -21.39 -29.62
N THR A 256 -0.20 -20.75 -29.49
CA THR A 256 0.74 -20.95 -28.39
C THR A 256 1.07 -19.64 -27.70
N ALA A 257 1.41 -19.71 -26.43
CA ALA A 257 1.87 -18.60 -25.61
C ALA A 257 2.96 -19.09 -24.65
N THR A 258 3.59 -18.17 -23.95
CA THR A 258 4.50 -18.50 -22.84
C THR A 258 4.07 -17.77 -21.59
N GLY A 259 4.24 -18.41 -20.45
CA GLY A 259 4.08 -17.85 -19.11
C GLY A 259 5.35 -18.04 -18.30
N GLU A 260 5.28 -17.75 -17.02
CA GLU A 260 6.38 -17.96 -16.08
C GLU A 260 5.87 -18.44 -14.72
N VAL A 261 6.69 -19.25 -14.05
CA VAL A 261 6.59 -19.45 -12.60
C VAL A 261 7.82 -18.80 -11.99
N ASN A 262 7.61 -18.02 -10.95
CA ASN A 262 8.73 -17.37 -10.25
C ASN A 262 8.59 -17.46 -8.72
N ASP A 263 9.74 -17.44 -8.06
CA ASP A 263 9.88 -17.33 -6.61
C ASP A 263 10.81 -16.16 -6.30
N ASN A 264 10.35 -15.27 -5.41
CA ASN A 264 11.10 -14.16 -4.89
C ASN A 264 11.13 -14.27 -3.37
N SER A 265 12.26 -14.60 -2.81
CA SER A 265 12.43 -14.84 -1.39
C SER A 265 13.48 -13.91 -0.79
N PHE A 266 13.29 -13.51 0.45
CA PHE A 266 14.30 -12.80 1.22
C PHE A 266 14.29 -13.21 2.68
N THR A 267 15.47 -13.19 3.30
CA THR A 267 15.60 -13.07 4.74
C THR A 267 16.16 -11.68 5.07
N SER A 268 15.92 -11.18 6.26
CA SER A 268 16.41 -9.86 6.65
C SER A 268 16.68 -9.82 8.14
N THR A 269 17.81 -9.22 8.51
CA THR A 269 18.12 -8.86 9.89
C THR A 269 18.33 -7.36 9.97
N ALA A 270 17.58 -6.67 10.82
CA ALA A 270 17.67 -5.24 10.96
C ALA A 270 17.85 -4.81 12.43
N PHE A 271 18.57 -3.70 12.58
CA PHE A 271 18.83 -3.02 13.84
C PHE A 271 18.37 -1.56 13.71
N ILE A 272 17.61 -1.07 14.68
CA ILE A 272 17.21 0.34 14.76
C ILE A 272 17.43 0.81 16.20
N LEU A 273 18.22 1.86 16.37
CA LEU A 273 18.43 2.54 17.63
C LEU A 273 17.94 3.99 17.50
N GLN A 274 17.03 4.41 18.36
CA GLN A 274 16.51 5.78 18.41
C GLN A 274 16.62 6.34 19.82
N HIS A 275 17.08 7.57 19.94
CA HIS A 275 17.06 8.32 21.18
C HIS A 275 16.21 9.57 21.02
N THR A 276 15.39 9.83 22.03
CA THR A 276 14.57 11.04 22.14
C THR A 276 15.01 11.81 23.38
N ALA A 277 15.31 13.10 23.21
CA ALA A 277 15.71 14.00 24.29
C ALA A 277 14.84 15.27 24.29
N GLU A 278 14.30 15.65 25.42
CA GLU A 278 13.61 16.91 25.64
C GLU A 278 14.50 17.90 26.40
N ILE A 279 14.88 18.99 25.76
CA ILE A 279 15.71 20.05 26.32
C ILE A 279 14.78 21.20 26.74
N LYS A 280 14.25 21.10 27.95
CA LYS A 280 13.22 22.03 28.49
C LYS A 280 13.61 23.52 28.44
N PRO A 281 14.86 23.93 28.78
CA PRO A 281 15.25 25.35 28.75
C PRO A 281 15.05 26.03 27.39
N ILE A 282 15.32 25.30 26.32
CA ILE A 282 15.17 25.83 24.93
C ILE A 282 13.90 25.28 24.23
N ARG A 283 13.02 24.60 24.96
CA ARG A 283 11.76 24.01 24.46
C ARG A 283 11.97 23.20 23.21
N THR A 284 12.99 22.38 23.19
CA THR A 284 13.39 21.58 22.01
C THR A 284 13.26 20.10 22.33
N LYS A 285 12.60 19.36 21.43
CA LYS A 285 12.61 17.91 21.40
C LYS A 285 13.50 17.45 20.26
N LEU A 286 14.48 16.61 20.57
CA LEU A 286 15.36 15.97 19.59
C LEU A 286 14.99 14.51 19.46
N VAL A 287 14.97 14.02 18.22
CA VAL A 287 14.84 12.59 17.90
C VAL A 287 15.97 12.25 16.93
N GLY A 288 16.88 11.40 17.35
CA GLY A 288 17.98 10.95 16.52
C GLY A 288 18.11 9.44 16.54
N GLY A 289 18.62 8.87 15.47
CA GLY A 289 18.78 7.43 15.40
C GLY A 289 19.64 6.94 14.26
N VAL A 290 19.95 5.65 14.36
CA VAL A 290 20.67 4.89 13.34
C VAL A 290 19.90 3.63 13.00
N SER A 291 20.00 3.18 11.76
CA SER A 291 19.43 1.91 11.33
C SER A 291 20.40 1.17 10.40
N LEU A 292 20.39 -0.15 10.52
CA LEU A 292 21.08 -1.07 9.64
C LEU A 292 20.10 -2.18 9.25
N ASP A 293 19.99 -2.46 7.97
CA ASP A 293 19.17 -3.56 7.43
C ASP A 293 20.02 -4.35 6.43
N TYR A 294 20.24 -5.63 6.71
CA TYR A 294 20.90 -6.57 5.82
C TYR A 294 19.91 -7.60 5.31
N SER A 295 19.76 -7.70 4.01
CA SER A 295 18.69 -8.48 3.38
C SER A 295 19.20 -9.20 2.14
N PRO A 296 19.61 -10.47 2.26
CA PRO A 296 19.81 -11.34 1.12
C PRO A 296 18.48 -11.68 0.45
N VAL A 297 18.45 -11.52 -0.87
CA VAL A 297 17.30 -11.76 -1.75
C VAL A 297 17.67 -12.81 -2.77
N THR A 298 16.76 -13.74 -3.05
CA THR A 298 16.87 -14.72 -4.12
C THR A 298 15.70 -14.57 -5.09
N TYR A 299 15.97 -14.73 -6.38
CA TYR A 299 14.93 -14.75 -7.40
C TYR A 299 15.20 -15.87 -8.41
N ASP A 300 14.25 -16.75 -8.57
CA ASP A 300 14.25 -17.81 -9.58
C ASP A 300 12.98 -17.74 -10.42
N ALA A 301 13.12 -17.84 -11.74
CA ALA A 301 11.97 -17.88 -12.66
C ALA A 301 12.25 -18.83 -13.81
N TYR A 302 11.24 -19.62 -14.19
CA TYR A 302 11.30 -20.50 -15.34
C TYR A 302 10.08 -20.37 -16.25
N GLN A 303 10.23 -20.82 -17.49
CA GLN A 303 9.20 -20.72 -18.52
C GLN A 303 8.10 -21.76 -18.31
N VAL A 304 6.88 -21.37 -18.65
CA VAL A 304 5.74 -22.29 -18.85
C VAL A 304 5.26 -22.16 -20.29
N ASP A 305 5.25 -23.26 -21.02
CA ASP A 305 4.66 -23.32 -22.34
C ASP A 305 3.14 -23.46 -22.24
N LEU A 306 2.42 -22.65 -22.98
CA LEU A 306 0.96 -22.56 -22.95
C LEU A 306 0.35 -22.84 -24.32
N ASN A 307 -0.82 -23.47 -24.34
CA ASN A 307 -1.73 -23.42 -25.47
C ASN A 307 -2.62 -22.20 -25.33
N ALA A 308 -2.88 -21.51 -26.44
CA ALA A 308 -3.83 -20.40 -26.54
C ALA A 308 -5.04 -20.83 -27.36
N ILE A 309 -6.20 -20.94 -26.74
CA ILE A 309 -7.47 -21.23 -27.40
C ILE A 309 -8.02 -19.90 -27.88
N LEU A 310 -8.08 -19.75 -29.24
CA LEU A 310 -8.51 -18.49 -29.84
C LEU A 310 -10.02 -18.38 -29.90
N ARG A 311 -10.53 -17.16 -29.72
CA ARG A 311 -11.91 -16.83 -30.04
C ARG A 311 -12.13 -16.88 -31.56
N PRO A 312 -13.37 -16.93 -32.04
CA PRO A 312 -13.69 -17.02 -33.47
C PRO A 312 -13.07 -15.89 -34.32
N ASP A 313 -12.76 -14.74 -33.71
CA ASP A 313 -12.13 -13.61 -34.39
C ASP A 313 -10.64 -13.85 -34.73
N GLY A 314 -10.02 -14.89 -34.18
CA GLY A 314 -8.59 -15.21 -34.31
C GLY A 314 -7.63 -14.14 -33.75
N LYS A 315 -8.17 -13.07 -33.15
CA LYS A 315 -7.42 -11.89 -32.67
C LYS A 315 -7.39 -11.75 -31.16
N SER A 316 -8.05 -12.64 -30.46
CA SER A 316 -8.11 -12.68 -29.00
C SER A 316 -8.15 -14.12 -28.50
N VAL A 317 -7.72 -14.29 -27.23
CA VAL A 317 -7.67 -15.60 -26.59
C VAL A 317 -8.90 -15.76 -25.70
N GLU A 318 -9.56 -16.90 -25.79
CA GLU A 318 -10.65 -17.30 -24.92
C GLU A 318 -10.12 -17.89 -23.62
N ASN A 319 -9.15 -18.80 -23.74
CA ASN A 319 -8.52 -19.43 -22.58
C ASN A 319 -7.09 -19.86 -22.87
N TYR A 320 -6.25 -19.87 -21.83
CA TYR A 320 -4.92 -20.47 -21.84
C TYR A 320 -4.93 -21.75 -21.02
N THR A 321 -4.19 -22.77 -21.50
CA THR A 321 -3.94 -23.99 -20.72
C THR A 321 -2.44 -24.28 -20.67
N ILE A 322 -1.98 -24.83 -19.56
CA ILE A 322 -0.58 -25.29 -19.46
C ILE A 322 -0.36 -26.43 -20.45
N LYS A 323 0.62 -26.25 -21.33
CA LYS A 323 1.13 -27.32 -22.20
C LYS A 323 2.23 -28.07 -21.48
N GLU A 324 3.20 -27.34 -20.91
CA GLU A 324 4.35 -27.92 -20.21
C GLU A 324 5.01 -26.87 -19.33
N GLU A 325 5.39 -27.23 -18.10
CA GLU A 325 6.31 -26.45 -17.30
C GLU A 325 7.75 -26.76 -17.72
N ARG A 326 8.56 -25.73 -17.91
CA ARG A 326 9.93 -25.83 -18.42
C ARG A 326 10.93 -25.30 -17.39
N PRO A 327 11.16 -26.03 -16.26
CA PRO A 327 12.14 -25.63 -15.26
C PRO A 327 13.59 -25.65 -15.80
N ASP A 328 13.82 -26.32 -16.92
CA ASP A 328 15.05 -26.34 -17.69
C ASP A 328 15.31 -24.99 -18.42
N ILE A 329 14.26 -24.21 -18.72
CA ILE A 329 14.37 -22.89 -19.37
C ILE A 329 14.24 -21.80 -18.30
N LYS A 330 15.37 -21.40 -17.73
CA LYS A 330 15.41 -20.32 -16.74
C LYS A 330 15.25 -18.96 -17.41
N LEU A 331 14.29 -18.17 -16.93
CA LEU A 331 14.03 -16.79 -17.34
C LEU A 331 14.80 -15.79 -16.47
N ALA A 332 15.01 -16.12 -15.20
CA ALA A 332 15.86 -15.40 -14.24
C ALA A 332 16.36 -16.37 -13.18
N ASN A 333 17.57 -16.15 -12.71
CA ASN A 333 18.14 -16.84 -11.55
C ASN A 333 19.26 -15.98 -10.98
N TYR A 334 18.99 -15.29 -9.86
CA TYR A 334 19.98 -14.42 -9.25
C TYR A 334 19.84 -14.33 -7.73
N ASN A 335 20.94 -13.98 -7.09
CA ASN A 335 20.97 -13.54 -5.70
C ASN A 335 21.39 -12.06 -5.63
N ALA A 336 20.91 -11.37 -4.61
CA ALA A 336 21.39 -10.02 -4.30
C ALA A 336 21.43 -9.81 -2.78
N ASP A 337 22.55 -9.25 -2.30
CA ASP A 337 22.64 -8.76 -0.92
C ASP A 337 22.32 -7.27 -0.90
N LEU A 338 21.28 -6.91 -0.16
CA LEU A 338 20.90 -5.53 0.06
C LEU A 338 21.33 -5.10 1.45
N VAL A 339 22.05 -3.99 1.53
CA VAL A 339 22.42 -3.37 2.80
C VAL A 339 21.96 -1.92 2.78
N ASN A 340 21.16 -1.53 3.77
CA ASN A 340 20.83 -0.12 3.99
C ASN A 340 21.32 0.32 5.37
N THR A 341 22.20 1.31 5.39
CA THR A 341 22.66 1.97 6.62
C THR A 341 22.16 3.41 6.60
N ALA A 342 21.59 3.85 7.71
CA ALA A 342 21.10 5.21 7.78
C ALA A 342 21.32 5.86 9.14
N VAL A 343 21.47 7.18 9.11
CA VAL A 343 21.49 8.06 10.28
C VAL A 343 20.46 9.18 10.07
N TYR A 344 19.71 9.52 11.10
CA TYR A 344 18.72 10.59 11.05
C TYR A 344 18.69 11.41 12.33
N LEU A 345 18.32 12.68 12.17
CA LEU A 345 18.11 13.61 13.26
C LEU A 345 16.95 14.54 12.94
N GLN A 346 16.06 14.73 13.90
CA GLN A 346 14.98 15.72 13.84
C GLN A 346 14.94 16.52 15.12
N ALA A 347 14.82 17.83 14.97
CA ALA A 347 14.58 18.77 16.06
C ALA A 347 13.18 19.38 15.92
N GLU A 348 12.42 19.39 16.99
CA GLU A 348 11.18 20.13 17.14
C GLU A 348 11.42 21.24 18.16
N VAL A 349 11.43 22.48 17.69
CA VAL A 349 11.74 23.67 18.49
C VAL A 349 10.48 24.51 18.67
N LYS A 350 10.21 24.98 19.89
CA LYS A 350 9.09 25.88 20.21
C LYS A 350 9.61 27.26 20.65
N PRO A 351 10.01 28.13 19.70
CA PRO A 351 10.54 29.46 20.03
C PRO A 351 9.57 30.28 20.88
N ILE A 352 8.30 30.16 20.57
CA ILE A 352 7.18 30.69 21.35
C ILE A 352 6.12 29.59 21.56
N LYS A 353 5.23 29.75 22.53
CA LYS A 353 4.21 28.74 22.87
C LYS A 353 3.32 28.33 21.70
N LYS A 354 3.10 29.21 20.72
CA LYS A 354 2.20 29.02 19.58
C LYS A 354 2.90 28.54 18.32
N LEU A 355 4.22 28.61 18.23
CA LEU A 355 4.99 28.23 17.05
C LEU A 355 5.84 27.00 17.34
N THR A 356 5.65 25.96 16.53
CA THR A 356 6.49 24.79 16.49
C THR A 356 7.21 24.75 15.16
N ILE A 357 8.54 24.67 15.18
CA ILE A 357 9.38 24.51 13.98
C ILE A 357 9.98 23.10 14.03
N THR A 358 9.84 22.35 12.98
CA THR A 358 10.45 21.03 12.82
C THR A 358 11.52 21.10 11.73
N ILE A 359 12.73 20.68 12.06
CA ILE A 359 13.86 20.57 11.12
C ILE A 359 14.41 19.17 11.25
N GLY A 360 14.58 18.47 10.16
CA GLY A 360 15.11 17.11 10.19
C GLY A 360 15.78 16.73 8.90
N GLY A 361 16.53 15.65 8.97
CA GLY A 361 17.17 15.05 7.81
C GLY A 361 17.61 13.63 8.11
N ARG A 362 17.71 12.86 7.04
CA ARG A 362 18.18 11.48 7.06
C ARG A 362 19.19 11.29 5.93
N PHE A 363 20.24 10.59 6.21
CA PHE A 363 21.19 10.11 5.21
C PHE A 363 21.09 8.59 5.14
N ASP A 364 20.84 8.07 3.96
CA ASP A 364 20.81 6.64 3.65
C ASP A 364 21.98 6.29 2.72
N ASP A 365 22.66 5.20 3.03
CA ASP A 365 23.63 4.53 2.16
C ASP A 365 23.14 3.11 1.87
N MET A 366 22.64 2.91 0.65
CA MET A 366 22.09 1.64 0.17
C MET A 366 23.07 0.99 -0.80
N SER A 367 23.44 -0.25 -0.56
CA SER A 367 24.26 -1.03 -1.47
C SER A 367 23.58 -2.32 -1.90
N PHE A 368 23.75 -2.65 -3.17
CA PHE A 368 23.27 -3.86 -3.82
C PHE A 368 24.45 -4.63 -4.37
N ASN A 369 24.68 -5.86 -3.90
CA ASN A 369 25.62 -6.80 -4.48
C ASN A 369 24.81 -7.86 -5.21
N TYR A 370 25.01 -7.99 -6.52
CA TYR A 370 24.19 -8.82 -7.40
C TYR A 370 25.05 -9.89 -8.07
N THR A 371 24.52 -11.12 -8.12
CA THR A 371 25.11 -12.26 -8.84
C THR A 371 24.03 -12.95 -9.65
N ASN A 372 24.23 -13.03 -10.97
CA ASN A 372 23.33 -13.72 -11.89
C ASN A 372 23.92 -15.08 -12.25
N PHE A 373 23.15 -16.13 -12.00
CA PHE A 373 23.57 -17.52 -12.25
C PHE A 373 23.32 -17.98 -13.71
N LEU A 374 22.56 -17.21 -14.50
CA LEU A 374 22.32 -17.57 -15.91
C LEU A 374 23.54 -17.29 -16.78
N ASP A 375 24.32 -16.29 -16.48
CA ASP A 375 25.44 -15.82 -17.28
C ASP A 375 26.70 -15.51 -16.48
N SER A 376 26.70 -15.87 -15.20
CA SER A 376 27.80 -15.66 -14.24
C SER A 376 28.22 -14.18 -14.07
N THR A 377 27.36 -13.23 -14.46
CA THR A 377 27.65 -11.81 -14.26
C THR A 377 27.39 -11.42 -12.82
N SER A 378 28.19 -10.52 -12.31
CA SER A 378 28.03 -9.93 -10.99
C SER A 378 28.29 -8.43 -11.03
N GLY A 379 27.75 -7.71 -10.06
CA GLY A 379 27.95 -6.27 -9.98
C GLY A 379 27.60 -5.71 -8.63
N LYS A 380 28.04 -4.47 -8.41
CA LYS A 380 27.74 -3.71 -7.21
C LYS A 380 27.26 -2.32 -7.57
N LYS A 381 26.20 -1.86 -6.90
CA LYS A 381 25.69 -0.49 -7.02
C LYS A 381 25.35 0.05 -5.65
N SER A 382 25.70 1.33 -5.42
CA SER A 382 25.32 2.04 -4.20
C SER A 382 24.54 3.31 -4.54
N TYR A 383 23.61 3.67 -3.65
CA TYR A 383 22.84 4.89 -3.68
C TYR A 383 23.00 5.60 -2.34
N GLN A 384 23.54 6.82 -2.38
CA GLN A 384 23.66 7.67 -1.20
C GLN A 384 22.70 8.84 -1.36
N GLN A 385 21.84 9.04 -0.37
CA GLN A 385 20.82 10.07 -0.44
C GLN A 385 20.61 10.76 0.90
N PHE A 386 20.66 12.09 0.87
CA PHE A 386 20.22 12.93 1.98
C PHE A 386 18.81 13.44 1.70
N THR A 387 17.91 13.29 2.67
CA THR A 387 16.50 13.72 2.58
C THR A 387 16.17 14.70 3.70
N PRO A 388 16.11 16.01 3.40
CA PRO A 388 15.75 17.04 4.38
C PRO A 388 14.23 17.16 4.57
N LYS A 389 13.86 17.69 5.74
CA LYS A 389 12.50 18.13 6.06
C LYS A 389 12.56 19.41 6.89
N VAL A 390 11.71 20.38 6.53
CA VAL A 390 11.50 21.60 7.32
C VAL A 390 10.01 21.89 7.38
N GLY A 391 9.48 22.14 8.57
CA GLY A 391 8.09 22.47 8.77
C GLY A 391 7.90 23.51 9.85
N ALA A 392 6.81 24.26 9.77
CA ALA A 392 6.38 25.20 10.79
C ALA A 392 4.88 25.04 11.03
N THR A 393 4.48 24.97 12.28
CA THR A 393 3.07 24.93 12.69
C THR A 393 2.81 26.10 13.63
N TYR A 394 1.82 26.93 13.30
CA TYR A 394 1.41 28.06 14.11
C TYR A 394 0.00 27.86 14.65
N GLN A 395 -0.13 27.73 15.95
CA GLN A 395 -1.40 27.61 16.65
C GLN A 395 -1.98 29.01 16.95
N ILE A 396 -2.90 29.46 16.11
CA ILE A 396 -3.53 30.80 16.22
C ILE A 396 -4.34 30.85 17.52
N LYS A 397 -5.21 29.84 17.73
CA LYS A 397 -6.01 29.59 18.93
C LYS A 397 -5.98 28.09 19.24
N PRO A 398 -6.42 27.63 20.43
CA PRO A 398 -6.44 26.20 20.76
C PRO A 398 -7.16 25.30 19.73
N PHE A 399 -8.11 25.86 19.01
CA PHE A 399 -8.97 25.18 18.02
C PHE A 399 -8.70 25.60 16.57
N VAL A 400 -7.65 26.40 16.30
CA VAL A 400 -7.28 26.87 14.95
C VAL A 400 -5.78 26.87 14.82
N GLY A 401 -5.27 26.24 13.76
CA GLY A 401 -3.86 26.26 13.42
C GLY A 401 -3.62 26.19 11.92
N VAL A 402 -2.43 26.64 11.53
CA VAL A 402 -1.93 26.58 10.16
C VAL A 402 -0.54 25.98 10.17
N TYR A 403 -0.14 25.38 9.05
CA TYR A 403 1.20 24.85 8.90
C TYR A 403 1.72 25.01 7.47
N ALA A 404 3.04 24.99 7.35
CA ALA A 404 3.74 24.85 6.09
C ALA A 404 4.84 23.79 6.23
N ASN A 405 5.07 23.02 5.19
CA ASN A 405 6.03 21.92 5.18
C ASN A 405 6.76 21.81 3.84
N TYR A 406 8.06 21.61 3.93
CA TYR A 406 8.93 21.20 2.84
C TYR A 406 9.51 19.81 3.19
N SER A 407 9.43 18.88 2.27
CA SER A 407 9.98 17.52 2.47
C SER A 407 10.45 16.90 1.17
N GLN A 408 11.44 16.03 1.28
CA GLN A 408 11.92 15.23 0.16
C GLN A 408 11.74 13.74 0.44
N GLY A 409 11.56 12.98 -0.65
CA GLY A 409 11.53 11.54 -0.66
C GLY A 409 12.29 10.99 -1.86
N PHE A 410 12.68 9.74 -1.80
CA PHE A 410 13.35 9.09 -2.90
C PHE A 410 13.00 7.60 -2.98
N SER A 411 13.17 7.04 -4.18
CA SER A 411 13.05 5.62 -4.44
C SER A 411 14.17 5.17 -5.39
N PRO A 412 14.99 4.19 -5.01
CA PRO A 412 16.01 3.65 -5.89
C PRO A 412 15.38 2.89 -7.05
N PRO A 413 16.05 2.76 -8.21
CA PRO A 413 15.62 1.86 -9.27
C PRO A 413 15.63 0.41 -8.77
N SER A 414 14.79 -0.43 -9.39
CA SER A 414 14.77 -1.86 -9.06
C SER A 414 16.09 -2.55 -9.46
N LEU A 415 16.43 -3.64 -8.78
CA LEU A 415 17.58 -4.48 -9.11
C LEU A 415 17.54 -4.91 -10.58
N THR A 416 16.37 -5.30 -11.08
CA THR A 416 16.18 -5.74 -12.45
C THR A 416 16.39 -4.64 -13.49
N ALA A 417 16.26 -3.38 -13.13
CA ALA A 417 16.60 -2.26 -14.01
C ALA A 417 18.10 -1.97 -14.03
N VAL A 418 18.73 -1.93 -12.85
CA VAL A 418 20.15 -1.60 -12.70
C VAL A 418 21.07 -2.66 -13.30
N PHE A 419 20.78 -3.93 -13.04
CA PHE A 419 21.60 -5.07 -13.47
C PHE A 419 21.11 -5.73 -14.76
N ARG A 420 20.29 -5.03 -15.53
CA ARG A 420 19.95 -5.44 -16.90
C ARG A 420 21.09 -5.15 -17.85
N LYS A 421 21.42 -6.09 -18.71
CA LYS A 421 22.37 -5.86 -19.80
C LYS A 421 21.84 -4.82 -20.78
N LYS A 422 22.67 -3.88 -21.18
CA LYS A 422 22.36 -2.95 -22.26
C LYS A 422 22.29 -3.70 -23.59
N PRO A 423 21.36 -3.36 -24.47
CA PRO A 423 21.31 -3.95 -25.81
C PRO A 423 22.62 -3.70 -26.57
N ASN A 424 23.03 -4.68 -27.39
CA ASN A 424 24.13 -4.55 -28.34
C ASN A 424 25.50 -4.17 -27.71
N THR A 425 25.76 -4.56 -26.45
CA THR A 425 27.06 -4.34 -25.79
C THR A 425 27.83 -5.63 -25.64
N ASP A 426 29.12 -5.62 -26.09
CA ASP A 426 30.08 -6.69 -25.90
C ASP A 426 31.48 -6.07 -25.64
N PRO A 427 32.05 -6.21 -24.45
CA PRO A 427 31.52 -6.92 -23.28
C PRO A 427 30.24 -6.30 -22.72
N ALA A 428 29.47 -7.08 -21.97
CA ALA A 428 28.19 -6.67 -21.42
C ALA A 428 28.32 -5.44 -20.50
N GLU A 429 27.56 -4.40 -20.80
CA GLU A 429 27.39 -3.22 -19.95
C GLU A 429 26.03 -3.27 -19.21
N PHE A 430 25.97 -2.60 -18.06
CA PHE A 430 24.79 -2.50 -17.22
C PHE A 430 24.38 -1.03 -17.01
N TYR A 431 23.16 -0.82 -16.50
CA TYR A 431 22.63 0.53 -16.27
C TYR A 431 23.05 1.12 -14.92
N TYR A 432 24.36 1.07 -14.60
CA TYR A 432 24.91 1.62 -13.35
C TYR A 432 24.79 3.15 -13.22
N ASN A 433 24.50 3.86 -14.30
CA ASN A 433 24.27 5.29 -14.32
C ASN A 433 22.84 5.69 -13.88
N LEU A 434 21.92 4.73 -13.69
CA LEU A 434 20.60 5.03 -13.18
C LEU A 434 20.69 5.66 -11.79
N LYS A 435 19.91 6.73 -11.59
CA LYS A 435 19.81 7.50 -10.35
C LYS A 435 18.54 7.12 -9.62
N ALA A 436 18.49 7.34 -8.31
CA ALA A 436 17.26 7.25 -7.56
C ALA A 436 16.28 8.35 -7.99
N ALA A 437 15.00 8.00 -8.14
CA ALA A 437 13.94 8.97 -8.32
C ALA A 437 13.81 9.82 -7.05
N GLN A 438 13.67 11.13 -7.22
CA GLN A 438 13.58 12.10 -6.14
C GLN A 438 12.30 12.91 -6.25
N PHE A 439 11.66 13.12 -5.11
CA PHE A 439 10.40 13.87 -5.03
C PHE A 439 10.52 14.98 -4.01
N THR A 440 10.21 16.21 -4.44
CA THR A 440 10.23 17.40 -3.58
C THR A 440 8.80 17.89 -3.40
N ASN A 441 8.36 17.99 -2.17
CA ASN A 441 7.01 18.40 -1.79
C ASN A 441 7.00 19.71 -1.03
N TYR A 442 6.10 20.59 -1.43
CA TYR A 442 5.72 21.83 -0.75
C TYR A 442 4.27 21.73 -0.34
N GLU A 443 3.97 22.02 0.90
CA GLU A 443 2.63 21.89 1.45
C GLU A 443 2.31 23.03 2.40
N VAL A 444 1.08 23.55 2.31
CA VAL A 444 0.50 24.45 3.29
C VAL A 444 -0.89 23.95 3.66
N GLY A 445 -1.25 24.04 4.92
CA GLY A 445 -2.55 23.57 5.39
C GLY A 445 -2.95 24.17 6.71
N GLY A 446 -4.10 23.74 7.20
CA GLY A 446 -4.61 24.19 8.48
C GLY A 446 -5.81 23.38 8.91
N TRP A 447 -6.15 23.55 10.16
CA TRP A 447 -7.32 22.94 10.78
C TRP A 447 -8.08 23.96 11.60
N ILE A 448 -9.38 23.71 11.74
CA ILE A 448 -10.27 24.49 12.60
C ILE A 448 -11.35 23.61 13.18
N THR A 449 -11.61 23.78 14.46
CA THR A 449 -12.71 23.14 15.15
C THR A 449 -13.75 24.19 15.54
N PHE A 450 -15.00 23.99 15.15
CA PHE A 450 -16.12 24.90 15.39
C PHE A 450 -17.11 24.34 16.42
N PHE A 451 -18.03 25.18 16.87
CA PHE A 451 -19.21 24.82 17.65
C PHE A 451 -18.93 23.92 18.86
N HIS A 452 -18.01 24.34 19.74
CA HIS A 452 -17.63 23.58 20.95
C HIS A 452 -17.19 22.14 20.64
N ASN A 453 -16.30 21.97 19.65
CA ASN A 453 -15.72 20.71 19.20
C ASN A 453 -16.72 19.73 18.55
N THR A 454 -17.76 20.24 17.89
CA THR A 454 -18.69 19.39 17.16
C THR A 454 -18.39 19.28 15.67
N LEU A 455 -17.68 20.27 15.07
CA LEU A 455 -17.28 20.26 13.67
C LEU A 455 -15.76 20.48 13.56
N ASP A 456 -15.06 19.45 13.08
CA ASP A 456 -13.64 19.50 12.75
C ASP A 456 -13.47 19.62 11.23
N VAL A 457 -12.64 20.55 10.78
CA VAL A 457 -12.33 20.79 9.35
C VAL A 457 -10.82 20.87 9.18
N ASP A 458 -10.29 20.13 8.21
CA ASP A 458 -8.89 20.14 7.79
C ASP A 458 -8.78 20.41 6.30
N VAL A 459 -7.79 21.23 5.89
CA VAL A 459 -7.49 21.50 4.48
C VAL A 459 -5.98 21.55 4.29
N ALA A 460 -5.49 20.94 3.20
CA ALA A 460 -4.10 21.00 2.78
C ALA A 460 -4.00 21.25 1.28
N LEU A 461 -3.08 22.11 0.88
CA LEU A 461 -2.65 22.35 -0.50
C LEU A 461 -1.25 21.80 -0.65
N TYR A 462 -0.99 21.02 -1.69
CA TYR A 462 0.33 20.47 -1.94
C TYR A 462 0.75 20.58 -3.39
N GLN A 463 2.06 20.65 -3.59
CA GLN A 463 2.72 20.49 -4.89
C GLN A 463 3.96 19.61 -4.70
N MET A 464 4.02 18.51 -5.43
CA MET A 464 5.14 17.59 -5.43
C MET A 464 5.71 17.45 -6.84
N ILE A 465 7.03 17.51 -6.96
CA ILE A 465 7.77 17.42 -8.22
C ILE A 465 8.65 16.20 -8.16
N GLY A 466 8.42 15.26 -9.08
CA GLY A 466 9.26 14.09 -9.33
C GLY A 466 10.37 14.40 -10.32
N LYS A 467 11.58 13.87 -10.07
CA LYS A 467 12.75 13.96 -10.95
C LYS A 467 13.49 12.62 -10.98
N ASN A 468 14.23 12.39 -12.05
CA ASN A 468 14.99 11.15 -12.27
C ASN A 468 14.11 9.89 -12.25
N GLU A 469 12.83 10.02 -12.61
CA GLU A 469 11.98 8.85 -12.74
C GLU A 469 12.45 7.97 -13.89
N LEU A 470 12.30 6.66 -13.73
CA LEU A 470 12.78 5.69 -14.71
C LEU A 470 11.95 5.76 -15.99
N LEU A 471 12.61 6.04 -17.10
CA LEU A 471 12.06 5.99 -18.46
C LEU A 471 12.46 4.69 -19.14
N ASN A 472 11.53 4.10 -19.87
CA ASN A 472 11.73 2.97 -20.77
C ASN A 472 11.60 3.50 -22.20
N ILE A 473 12.73 3.81 -22.83
CA ILE A 473 12.79 4.52 -24.12
C ILE A 473 13.02 3.53 -25.24
N ARG A 474 12.09 3.46 -26.19
CA ARG A 474 12.22 2.63 -27.38
C ARG A 474 13.24 3.22 -28.33
N GLN A 475 14.22 2.40 -28.76
CA GLN A 475 15.29 2.80 -29.65
C GLN A 475 14.96 2.51 -31.14
N PRO A 476 15.70 3.08 -32.10
CA PRO A 476 15.50 2.82 -33.54
C PRO A 476 15.55 1.34 -33.92
N ASP A 477 16.36 0.54 -33.25
CA ASP A 477 16.52 -0.91 -33.44
C ASP A 477 15.47 -1.78 -32.73
N ASN A 478 14.41 -1.15 -32.14
CA ASN A 478 13.37 -1.74 -31.31
C ASN A 478 13.83 -2.22 -29.93
N SER A 479 15.05 -2.03 -29.53
CA SER A 479 15.49 -2.26 -28.16
C SER A 479 14.90 -1.23 -27.20
N THR A 480 15.00 -1.48 -25.91
CA THR A 480 14.59 -0.53 -24.86
C THR A 480 15.81 -0.07 -24.09
N ASP A 481 16.01 1.25 -24.05
CA ASP A 481 17.00 1.90 -23.19
C ASP A 481 16.35 2.41 -21.89
N TYR A 482 17.08 2.38 -20.80
CA TYR A 482 16.61 2.80 -19.48
C TYR A 482 17.35 4.05 -19.03
N GLN A 483 16.62 5.10 -18.72
CA GLN A 483 17.18 6.38 -18.29
C GLN A 483 16.47 6.92 -17.06
N SER A 484 17.20 7.49 -16.12
CA SER A 484 16.67 8.26 -14.98
C SER A 484 16.54 9.73 -15.38
N ALA A 485 15.53 10.04 -16.19
CA ALA A 485 15.35 11.36 -16.78
C ALA A 485 13.90 11.86 -16.72
N GLY A 486 12.96 11.05 -16.26
CA GLY A 486 11.56 11.42 -16.15
C GLY A 486 11.32 12.52 -15.11
N LYS A 487 10.40 13.44 -15.42
CA LYS A 487 9.93 14.49 -14.52
C LYS A 487 8.42 14.57 -14.53
N THR A 488 7.84 14.62 -13.35
CA THR A 488 6.39 14.66 -13.14
C THR A 488 6.00 15.77 -12.18
N LEU A 489 4.75 16.22 -12.29
CA LEU A 489 4.13 17.19 -11.40
C LEU A 489 2.85 16.61 -10.80
N HIS A 490 2.76 16.67 -9.48
CA HIS A 490 1.59 16.26 -8.71
C HIS A 490 1.18 17.43 -7.81
N LYS A 491 -0.04 17.92 -7.95
CA LYS A 491 -0.55 19.00 -7.12
C LYS A 491 -2.03 18.82 -6.81
N GLY A 492 -2.46 19.30 -5.66
CA GLY A 492 -3.87 19.15 -5.29
C GLY A 492 -4.24 19.84 -3.99
N ILE A 493 -5.52 19.72 -3.70
CA ILE A 493 -6.14 20.10 -2.43
C ILE A 493 -6.75 18.88 -1.79
N GLU A 494 -6.45 18.65 -0.53
CA GLU A 494 -7.02 17.61 0.32
C GLU A 494 -7.85 18.28 1.40
N TYR A 495 -9.03 17.76 1.70
CA TYR A 495 -9.93 18.34 2.68
C TYR A 495 -10.73 17.26 3.40
N SER A 496 -11.06 17.52 4.67
CA SER A 496 -11.98 16.73 5.45
C SER A 496 -12.84 17.58 6.36
N ALA A 497 -14.06 17.11 6.61
CA ALA A 497 -14.96 17.66 7.60
C ALA A 497 -15.59 16.51 8.39
N THR A 498 -15.62 16.61 9.72
CA THR A 498 -16.32 15.66 10.58
C THR A 498 -17.24 16.42 11.53
N TYR A 499 -18.54 16.19 11.40
CA TYR A 499 -19.56 16.84 12.20
C TYR A 499 -20.24 15.86 13.16
N ARG A 500 -20.18 16.15 14.45
CA ARG A 500 -20.79 15.39 15.54
C ARG A 500 -21.72 16.30 16.34
N PRO A 501 -22.94 16.59 15.85
CA PRO A 501 -23.87 17.50 16.56
C PRO A 501 -24.25 17.01 17.95
N ASN A 502 -24.24 15.69 18.14
CA ASN A 502 -24.50 15.04 19.40
C ASN A 502 -23.96 13.59 19.38
N SER A 503 -24.18 12.83 20.45
CA SER A 503 -23.69 11.45 20.58
C SER A 503 -24.35 10.44 19.64
N GLN A 504 -25.43 10.81 18.94
CA GLN A 504 -26.14 9.91 18.04
C GLN A 504 -25.64 9.99 16.60
N TRP A 505 -25.15 11.15 16.16
CA TRP A 505 -24.82 11.41 14.77
C TRP A 505 -23.32 11.65 14.58
N MET A 506 -22.76 11.06 13.56
CA MET A 506 -21.48 11.43 12.98
C MET A 506 -21.65 11.53 11.47
N ILE A 507 -21.29 12.67 10.91
CA ILE A 507 -21.28 12.93 9.47
C ILE A 507 -19.84 13.27 9.11
N ARG A 508 -19.26 12.54 8.19
CA ARG A 508 -17.88 12.74 7.72
C ARG A 508 -17.88 12.92 6.21
N PHE A 509 -17.12 13.86 5.75
CA PHE A 509 -16.78 14.05 4.35
C PHE A 509 -15.27 14.22 4.20
N ALA A 510 -14.66 13.49 3.28
CA ALA A 510 -13.24 13.59 2.98
C ALA A 510 -13.04 13.54 1.46
N GLY A 511 -12.13 14.35 0.94
CA GLY A 511 -11.87 14.35 -0.49
C GLY A 511 -10.53 14.93 -0.86
N THR A 512 -10.16 14.73 -2.11
CA THR A 512 -9.02 15.36 -2.77
C THR A 512 -9.37 15.71 -4.20
N ASN A 513 -8.94 16.89 -4.62
CA ASN A 513 -8.86 17.26 -6.03
C ASN A 513 -7.39 17.34 -6.40
N ALA A 514 -6.96 16.57 -7.39
CA ALA A 514 -5.56 16.42 -7.75
C ALA A 514 -5.34 16.46 -9.27
N LEU A 515 -4.16 16.91 -9.65
CA LEU A 515 -3.64 16.84 -11.00
C LEU A 515 -2.28 16.16 -10.98
N HIS A 516 -2.15 15.10 -11.78
CA HIS A 516 -0.90 14.38 -12.00
C HIS A 516 -0.54 14.46 -13.49
N ARG A 517 0.63 15.00 -13.80
CA ARG A 517 1.02 15.32 -15.19
C ARG A 517 2.48 14.95 -15.44
N PHE A 518 2.73 14.42 -16.65
CA PHE A 518 4.08 14.31 -17.17
C PHE A 518 4.61 15.71 -17.54
N GLU A 519 5.80 16.06 -17.07
CA GLU A 519 6.48 17.32 -17.47
C GLU A 519 7.51 17.05 -18.56
N GLU A 520 8.41 16.08 -18.32
CA GLU A 520 9.43 15.63 -19.26
C GLU A 520 9.44 14.10 -19.23
N PHE A 521 8.90 13.46 -20.27
CA PHE A 521 8.74 12.02 -20.27
C PHE A 521 8.79 11.45 -21.70
N VAL A 522 9.98 11.01 -22.11
CA VAL A 522 10.24 10.45 -23.43
C VAL A 522 9.90 8.97 -23.44
N LEU A 523 9.20 8.52 -24.49
CA LEU A 523 8.80 7.12 -24.70
C LEU A 523 9.59 6.45 -25.82
N SER A 524 10.00 7.20 -26.86
CA SER A 524 10.66 6.65 -28.02
C SER A 524 11.60 7.64 -28.69
N THR A 525 12.74 7.14 -29.16
CA THR A 525 13.64 7.83 -30.09
C THR A 525 13.58 7.24 -31.50
N LYS A 526 12.78 6.20 -31.69
CA LYS A 526 12.61 5.54 -32.99
C LYS A 526 11.90 6.48 -34.00
N PRO A 527 12.49 6.76 -35.19
CA PRO A 527 11.93 7.72 -36.14
C PRO A 527 10.51 7.37 -36.63
N SER A 528 10.20 6.09 -36.80
CA SER A 528 8.90 5.60 -37.28
C SER A 528 7.79 5.62 -36.21
N ASP A 529 8.10 5.82 -34.93
CA ASP A 529 7.07 5.88 -33.90
C ASP A 529 6.38 7.24 -33.94
N GLU A 530 5.05 7.25 -33.99
CA GLU A 530 4.23 8.46 -34.00
C GLU A 530 4.33 9.21 -32.67
N ILE A 531 4.37 8.46 -31.55
CA ILE A 531 4.42 9.00 -30.20
C ILE A 531 5.86 8.96 -29.70
N LYS A 532 6.47 10.12 -29.54
CA LYS A 532 7.85 10.27 -29.04
C LYS A 532 7.90 10.55 -27.54
N ASP A 533 6.98 11.34 -27.06
CA ASP A 533 6.88 11.73 -25.65
C ASP A 533 5.43 11.94 -25.23
N VAL A 534 5.24 12.15 -23.94
CA VAL A 534 3.93 12.46 -23.32
C VAL A 534 3.98 13.73 -22.49
N ASN A 535 4.87 14.64 -22.84
CA ASN A 535 5.04 15.91 -22.13
C ASN A 535 3.72 16.69 -22.05
N GLY A 536 3.39 17.19 -20.88
CA GLY A 536 2.16 17.92 -20.60
C GLY A 536 0.89 17.06 -20.50
N LYS A 537 0.94 15.77 -20.79
CA LYS A 537 -0.20 14.84 -20.70
C LYS A 537 -0.53 14.52 -19.24
N ILE A 538 -1.81 14.27 -18.98
CA ILE A 538 -2.28 13.76 -17.69
C ILE A 538 -1.83 12.30 -17.54
N MET A 539 -1.30 11.96 -16.39
CA MET A 539 -0.89 10.58 -16.12
C MET A 539 -2.12 9.65 -16.10
N PRO A 540 -2.01 8.44 -16.64
CA PRO A 540 -3.11 7.48 -16.58
C PRO A 540 -3.42 7.05 -15.14
N SER A 541 -4.59 6.47 -14.92
CA SER A 541 -5.04 6.00 -13.60
C SER A 541 -4.95 7.10 -12.51
N SER A 542 -5.26 8.34 -12.87
CA SER A 542 -5.22 9.50 -11.98
C SER A 542 -6.53 10.28 -12.00
N PRO A 543 -7.56 9.81 -11.26
CA PRO A 543 -8.82 10.53 -11.13
C PRO A 543 -8.55 11.91 -10.52
N SER A 544 -9.18 12.95 -11.10
CA SER A 544 -9.01 14.32 -10.63
C SER A 544 -9.76 14.62 -9.32
N TRP A 545 -10.73 13.79 -8.96
CA TRP A 545 -11.50 13.90 -7.73
C TRP A 545 -11.73 12.53 -7.11
N ILE A 546 -11.35 12.38 -5.85
CA ILE A 546 -11.63 11.21 -5.02
C ILE A 546 -12.32 11.72 -3.76
N ALA A 547 -13.46 11.13 -3.40
CA ALA A 547 -14.23 11.51 -2.22
C ALA A 547 -14.77 10.28 -1.48
N ASN A 548 -14.91 10.44 -0.17
CA ASN A 548 -15.57 9.47 0.73
C ASN A 548 -16.41 10.23 1.74
N SER A 549 -17.69 9.90 1.81
CA SER A 549 -18.64 10.47 2.75
C SER A 549 -19.30 9.38 3.57
N GLU A 550 -19.48 9.60 4.85
CA GLU A 550 -20.09 8.62 5.75
C GLU A 550 -21.02 9.30 6.74
N VAL A 551 -22.22 8.73 6.91
CA VAL A 551 -23.17 9.11 7.95
C VAL A 551 -23.36 7.92 8.87
N ILE A 552 -23.14 8.09 10.17
CA ILE A 552 -23.40 7.08 11.20
C ILE A 552 -24.44 7.62 12.16
N PHE A 553 -25.47 6.79 12.42
CA PHE A 553 -26.53 7.07 13.36
C PHE A 553 -26.62 6.00 14.45
N LYS A 554 -26.59 6.41 15.71
CA LYS A 554 -26.71 5.56 16.91
C LYS A 554 -27.92 6.03 17.72
N PRO A 555 -29.13 5.47 17.49
CA PRO A 555 -30.35 5.92 18.14
C PRO A 555 -30.31 5.70 19.66
N LYS A 556 -30.74 6.70 20.44
CA LYS A 556 -30.76 6.61 21.92
C LYS A 556 -31.78 5.60 22.42
N TYR A 557 -32.90 5.44 21.70
CA TYR A 557 -34.02 4.57 22.08
C TYR A 557 -33.72 3.08 21.87
N VAL A 558 -32.84 2.75 20.94
CA VAL A 558 -32.39 1.36 20.69
C VAL A 558 -30.91 1.28 21.03
N LYS A 559 -30.61 1.11 22.31
CA LYS A 559 -29.20 1.02 22.79
C LYS A 559 -28.47 -0.13 22.09
N GLY A 560 -27.31 0.16 21.55
CA GLY A 560 -26.46 -0.80 20.85
C GLY A 560 -26.68 -0.86 19.33
N LEU A 561 -27.76 -0.26 18.79
CA LEU A 561 -27.96 -0.17 17.34
C LEU A 561 -27.03 0.90 16.74
N ARG A 562 -26.48 0.56 15.58
CA ARG A 562 -25.66 1.44 14.75
C ARG A 562 -26.07 1.27 13.30
N LEU A 563 -26.38 2.36 12.63
CA LEU A 563 -26.68 2.44 11.21
C LEU A 563 -25.61 3.30 10.54
N GLY A 564 -25.12 2.89 9.39
CA GLY A 564 -24.12 3.61 8.62
C GLY A 564 -24.44 3.60 7.13
N VAL A 565 -24.22 4.73 6.47
CA VAL A 565 -24.27 4.86 5.02
C VAL A 565 -22.97 5.52 4.58
N GLU A 566 -22.31 4.93 3.61
CA GLU A 566 -21.06 5.43 3.05
C GLU A 566 -21.19 5.57 1.54
N TRP A 567 -20.80 6.73 1.01
CA TRP A 567 -20.64 6.99 -0.41
C TRP A 567 -19.16 7.15 -0.73
N GLN A 568 -18.70 6.45 -1.77
CA GLN A 568 -17.35 6.55 -2.31
C GLN A 568 -17.43 6.99 -3.75
N HIS A 569 -16.56 7.95 -4.14
CA HIS A 569 -16.48 8.46 -5.50
C HIS A 569 -15.06 8.57 -5.98
N MET A 570 -14.83 8.19 -7.25
CA MET A 570 -13.65 8.51 -8.03
C MET A 570 -14.10 9.03 -9.39
N SER A 571 -13.64 10.22 -9.77
CA SER A 571 -13.93 10.76 -11.10
C SER A 571 -13.25 9.91 -12.19
N TRP A 572 -13.63 10.13 -13.43
CA TRP A 572 -13.00 9.50 -14.60
C TRP A 572 -11.48 9.72 -14.64
N TRP A 573 -10.77 8.86 -15.37
CA TRP A 573 -9.33 9.00 -15.64
C TRP A 573 -8.97 8.52 -17.04
N TYR A 574 -7.79 8.94 -17.54
CA TYR A 574 -7.26 8.38 -18.79
C TYR A 574 -6.69 6.98 -18.56
N GLN A 575 -6.95 6.08 -19.52
CA GLN A 575 -6.50 4.69 -19.49
C GLN A 575 -5.09 4.52 -20.09
N ASP A 576 -4.62 5.51 -20.83
CA ASP A 576 -3.34 5.52 -21.58
C ASP A 576 -2.55 6.80 -21.33
N GLN A 577 -1.24 6.76 -21.61
CA GLN A 577 -0.33 7.89 -21.37
C GLN A 577 -0.54 9.06 -22.35
N VAL A 578 -1.14 8.83 -23.51
CA VAL A 578 -1.34 9.84 -24.56
C VAL A 578 -2.70 10.52 -24.49
N ASN A 579 -3.53 10.11 -23.52
CA ASN A 579 -4.85 10.66 -23.25
C ASN A 579 -5.87 10.44 -24.40
N ILE A 580 -5.89 9.24 -24.97
CA ILE A 580 -6.84 8.89 -26.05
C ILE A 580 -8.20 8.48 -25.46
N VAL A 581 -8.21 7.60 -24.45
CA VAL A 581 -9.44 6.99 -23.94
C VAL A 581 -9.59 7.25 -22.45
N LYS A 582 -10.80 7.62 -22.06
CA LYS A 582 -11.20 7.78 -20.67
C LYS A 582 -11.93 6.54 -20.18
N TYR A 583 -11.73 6.20 -18.92
CA TYR A 583 -12.64 5.39 -18.15
C TYR A 583 -13.64 6.34 -17.49
N ASP A 584 -14.88 6.27 -17.90
CA ASP A 584 -15.91 7.27 -17.57
C ASP A 584 -17.26 6.56 -17.39
N ASP A 585 -17.31 5.67 -16.42
CA ASP A 585 -18.59 5.06 -16.02
C ASP A 585 -19.43 6.06 -15.22
N LYS A 586 -20.73 5.87 -15.21
CA LYS A 586 -21.64 6.68 -14.43
C LYS A 586 -22.17 5.85 -13.27
N GLY A 587 -21.70 6.15 -12.09
CA GLY A 587 -22.20 5.53 -10.86
C GLY A 587 -23.46 6.19 -10.33
N VAL A 588 -23.76 5.96 -9.05
CA VAL A 588 -24.87 6.58 -8.33
C VAL A 588 -24.86 8.09 -8.54
N PHE A 589 -26.01 8.70 -8.72
CA PHE A 589 -26.20 10.13 -9.00
C PHE A 589 -25.73 10.60 -10.39
N GLY A 590 -25.34 9.70 -11.29
CA GLY A 590 -24.93 10.04 -12.65
C GLY A 590 -23.68 10.90 -12.74
N LEU A 591 -22.83 10.89 -11.71
CA LEU A 591 -21.54 11.58 -11.71
C LEU A 591 -20.54 10.82 -12.58
N PRO A 592 -19.77 11.51 -13.46
CA PRO A 592 -18.75 10.88 -14.27
C PRO A 592 -17.69 10.18 -13.42
N GLY A 593 -17.41 8.92 -13.73
CA GLY A 593 -16.50 8.05 -12.97
C GLY A 593 -17.27 7.01 -12.14
N ILE A 594 -16.70 6.62 -11.02
CA ILE A 594 -17.27 5.58 -10.14
C ILE A 594 -17.97 6.24 -8.96
N SER A 595 -19.20 5.79 -8.65
CA SER A 595 -19.87 6.15 -7.39
C SER A 595 -20.48 4.92 -6.76
N VAL A 596 -20.05 4.55 -5.56
CA VAL A 596 -20.48 3.34 -4.85
C VAL A 596 -21.12 3.70 -3.53
N LEU A 597 -22.26 3.09 -3.23
CA LEU A 597 -22.98 3.25 -1.97
C LEU A 597 -22.86 1.97 -1.13
N ASN A 598 -22.48 2.13 0.14
CA ASN A 598 -22.40 1.03 1.11
C ASN A 598 -23.32 1.33 2.29
N VAL A 599 -24.02 0.30 2.79
CA VAL A 599 -24.90 0.40 3.96
C VAL A 599 -24.42 -0.58 5.02
N ARG A 600 -24.36 -0.14 6.27
CA ARG A 600 -23.90 -0.94 7.40
C ARG A 600 -24.90 -0.88 8.55
N VAL A 601 -25.17 -2.05 9.13
CA VAL A 601 -26.01 -2.18 10.32
C VAL A 601 -25.25 -3.01 11.34
N GLY A 602 -25.23 -2.55 12.59
CA GLY A 602 -24.63 -3.29 13.70
C GLY A 602 -25.49 -3.18 14.95
N TYR A 603 -25.57 -4.26 15.71
CA TYR A 603 -26.28 -4.29 16.98
C TYR A 603 -25.43 -4.96 18.06
N GLN A 604 -25.12 -4.20 19.12
CA GLN A 604 -24.39 -4.68 20.30
C GLN A 604 -25.38 -5.02 21.41
N TRP A 605 -25.46 -6.31 21.75
CA TRP A 605 -26.22 -6.77 22.91
C TRP A 605 -25.29 -7.43 23.93
N LYS A 606 -25.09 -6.76 25.04
CA LYS A 606 -24.13 -7.20 26.08
C LYS A 606 -22.74 -7.47 25.49
N ARG A 607 -22.33 -8.72 25.44
CA ARG A 607 -21.02 -9.19 24.94
C ARG A 607 -21.05 -9.64 23.48
N ILE A 608 -22.23 -9.70 22.88
CA ILE A 608 -22.41 -10.15 21.49
C ILE A 608 -22.67 -8.94 20.61
N GLU A 609 -22.01 -8.88 19.49
CA GLU A 609 -22.26 -7.92 18.42
C GLU A 609 -22.61 -8.69 17.15
N VAL A 610 -23.73 -8.32 16.54
CA VAL A 610 -24.15 -8.82 15.23
C VAL A 610 -24.10 -7.67 14.26
N PHE A 611 -23.62 -7.90 13.04
CA PHE A 611 -23.56 -6.87 12.02
C PHE A 611 -23.83 -7.43 10.62
N SER A 612 -24.32 -6.54 9.76
CA SER A 612 -24.49 -6.80 8.33
C SER A 612 -24.02 -5.58 7.54
N ASN A 613 -23.23 -5.80 6.50
CA ASN A 613 -22.79 -4.77 5.57
C ASN A 613 -23.33 -5.13 4.18
N LEU A 614 -23.96 -4.17 3.52
CA LEU A 614 -24.35 -4.23 2.11
C LEU A 614 -23.37 -3.35 1.35
N MET A 615 -22.41 -3.97 0.69
CA MET A 615 -21.40 -3.29 -0.12
C MET A 615 -21.90 -3.17 -1.55
N ASN A 616 -21.58 -2.06 -2.21
CA ASN A 616 -22.10 -1.75 -3.55
C ASN A 616 -23.63 -1.93 -3.63
N ALA A 617 -24.36 -1.23 -2.76
CA ALA A 617 -25.80 -1.42 -2.56
C ALA A 617 -26.64 -1.19 -3.83
N THR A 618 -26.16 -0.37 -4.73
CA THR A 618 -26.81 -0.03 -6.01
C THR A 618 -26.45 -0.98 -7.15
N ASP A 619 -25.52 -1.92 -6.91
CA ASP A 619 -25.05 -2.91 -7.88
C ASP A 619 -24.40 -2.28 -9.12
N GLU A 620 -23.60 -1.25 -8.90
CA GLU A 620 -22.86 -0.58 -9.95
C GLU A 620 -21.81 -1.51 -10.57
N ILE A 621 -21.72 -1.49 -11.89
CA ILE A 621 -20.64 -2.16 -12.64
C ILE A 621 -19.47 -1.19 -12.72
N TYR A 622 -18.36 -1.50 -12.04
CA TYR A 622 -17.18 -0.68 -12.08
C TYR A 622 -15.89 -1.49 -11.99
N ALA A 623 -14.79 -0.89 -12.42
CA ALA A 623 -13.47 -1.49 -12.36
C ALA A 623 -12.57 -0.71 -11.38
N PHE A 624 -11.78 -1.42 -10.60
CA PHE A 624 -10.72 -0.80 -9.79
C PHE A 624 -9.60 -0.23 -10.64
N ASN A 625 -9.38 -0.82 -11.83
CA ASN A 625 -8.43 -0.32 -12.80
C ASN A 625 -8.91 -0.63 -14.22
N ALA A 626 -8.69 0.33 -15.12
CA ALA A 626 -8.94 0.19 -16.55
C ALA A 626 -7.75 0.81 -17.29
N THR A 627 -7.01 0.00 -18.02
CA THR A 627 -5.77 0.40 -18.70
C THR A 627 -5.71 -0.09 -20.14
N ARG A 628 -4.96 0.62 -20.96
CA ARG A 628 -4.67 0.24 -22.35
C ARG A 628 -3.29 0.74 -22.78
N GLY A 629 -2.79 0.20 -23.89
CA GLY A 629 -1.60 0.73 -24.55
C GLY A 629 -1.85 2.06 -25.26
N ASN A 630 -0.80 2.70 -25.72
CA ASN A 630 -0.79 4.08 -26.24
C ASN A 630 -1.29 4.22 -27.71
N THR A 631 -1.72 3.16 -28.36
CA THR A 631 -2.22 3.23 -29.76
C THR A 631 -3.73 3.06 -29.82
N THR A 632 -4.36 3.58 -30.86
CA THR A 632 -5.82 3.47 -31.07
C THR A 632 -6.28 2.01 -31.26
N THR A 633 -5.39 1.13 -31.71
CA THR A 633 -5.66 -0.31 -31.89
C THR A 633 -5.56 -1.13 -30.62
N ASN A 634 -4.96 -0.59 -29.53
CA ASN A 634 -4.89 -1.29 -28.27
C ASN A 634 -6.28 -1.42 -27.63
N ARG A 635 -6.56 -2.58 -27.05
CA ARG A 635 -7.79 -2.84 -26.31
C ARG A 635 -7.62 -2.47 -24.84
N THR A 636 -8.70 -2.03 -24.21
CA THR A 636 -8.76 -1.82 -22.76
C THR A 636 -8.86 -3.15 -22.03
N THR A 637 -8.14 -3.28 -20.94
CA THR A 637 -8.28 -4.34 -19.95
C THR A 637 -8.85 -3.77 -18.66
N TYR A 638 -9.78 -4.49 -18.06
CA TYR A 638 -10.48 -4.08 -16.84
C TYR A 638 -10.17 -5.04 -15.71
N THR A 639 -9.88 -4.51 -14.53
CA THR A 639 -9.88 -5.25 -13.27
C THR A 639 -11.23 -4.99 -12.58
N PRO A 640 -12.21 -5.91 -12.74
CA PRO A 640 -13.55 -5.65 -12.24
C PRO A 640 -13.60 -5.61 -10.72
N ALA A 641 -14.53 -4.83 -10.19
CA ALA A 641 -14.84 -4.77 -8.78
C ALA A 641 -16.00 -5.72 -8.43
N PRO A 642 -16.13 -6.12 -7.15
CA PRO A 642 -17.21 -7.01 -6.73
C PRO A 642 -18.60 -6.40 -7.01
N PRO A 643 -19.57 -7.18 -7.47
CA PRO A 643 -20.97 -6.78 -7.53
C PRO A 643 -21.53 -6.59 -6.10
N ARG A 644 -22.82 -6.31 -5.97
CA ARG A 644 -23.49 -6.15 -4.67
C ARG A 644 -23.19 -7.31 -3.73
N THR A 645 -22.54 -7.00 -2.62
CA THR A 645 -22.06 -8.01 -1.67
C THR A 645 -22.75 -7.85 -0.31
N PHE A 646 -23.37 -8.91 0.18
CA PHE A 646 -23.93 -9.00 1.51
C PHE A 646 -22.93 -9.65 2.44
N VAL A 647 -22.52 -8.94 3.47
CA VAL A 647 -21.63 -9.44 4.51
C VAL A 647 -22.39 -9.56 5.81
N PHE A 648 -22.28 -10.68 6.50
CA PHE A 648 -22.86 -10.91 7.80
C PHE A 648 -21.79 -11.39 8.78
N GLY A 649 -21.88 -10.95 10.03
CA GLY A 649 -20.95 -11.41 11.06
C GLY A 649 -21.49 -11.31 12.47
N VAL A 650 -20.89 -12.15 13.33
CA VAL A 650 -21.15 -12.19 14.78
C VAL A 650 -19.82 -12.15 15.51
N GLN A 651 -19.74 -11.36 16.55
CA GLN A 651 -18.56 -11.24 17.41
C GLN A 651 -18.94 -11.31 18.88
N TYR A 652 -18.23 -12.15 19.63
CA TYR A 652 -18.30 -12.21 21.09
C TYR A 652 -17.11 -11.47 21.70
N ASN A 653 -17.37 -10.58 22.66
CA ASN A 653 -16.36 -9.78 23.35
C ASN A 653 -16.39 -10.11 24.85
N PHE A 654 -15.30 -10.66 25.36
CA PHE A 654 -15.11 -10.92 26.77
C PHE A 654 -14.19 -9.85 27.38
N THR A 655 -14.57 -9.34 28.54
CA THR A 655 -13.73 -8.48 29.38
C THR A 655 -13.79 -9.02 30.79
N GLY A 656 -12.64 -9.38 31.35
CA GLY A 656 -12.51 -9.84 32.71
C GLY A 656 -12.77 -8.70 33.73
N LYS A 657 -12.97 -9.06 34.98
CA LYS A 657 -13.00 -8.09 36.09
C LYS A 657 -11.56 -7.63 36.42
N LYS A 658 -11.43 -6.39 36.90
CA LYS A 658 -10.16 -5.87 37.47
C LYS A 658 -9.74 -6.65 38.67
#